data_bf2cd64cb66259521cd9dbc135006701
#
_entry.id   bf2cd64cb66259521cd9dbc135006701
#
_cell.length_a   1.000
_cell.length_b   1.000
_cell.length_c   1.000
_cell.angle_alpha   90.00
_cell.angle_beta   90.00
_cell.angle_gamma   90.00
#
_symmetry.space_group_name_H-M   'P 1'
#
loop_
_entity.id
_entity.type
_entity.pdbx_description
1 polymer ?
#
loop_
_entity_poly.entity_id
_entity_poly.type
_entity_poly.pdbx_seq_one_letter_code
_entity_poly.pdbx_strand_id
1 'polypeptide(L)'
;MKQLSKVIEIDKEKCVNCHACISACPVKFCNDGSGDYVTINENMCIGCGHCLDACSHEARIGVDDIDAFLADIRNGVEMVAIVAPAAAANFPGKYLKLNTWLKSLGIKAVFDVSFGAELTVKSYLDHVKKNKPKTVIAQPCPAIVTFIELYQPELIEHLAPADSPMLHTVKMIKTFYKKYADAKVAVISPCYAKKREFDETGLSGQTYNVTYKSIDNFMRVNGINLSAFVETDFDNPPAERGVLFSSPGGLLATAERDMPGISSVTRKIEGVHAIYPYLKGFSESISSGTNPLLVDCLNCEMGCNGGPGTLNHGAHVDKIESLVRNRNVQMRKKYDKGKIEKTSKNVDKVLSKYWKKSLYVRKYDNLAENNTISIPDDSELSNIWEALKKQGDKDILNCSSCGYGTCLDMAVAIHNGLNKPENCHFYKQAMLQVEHQKAQEGQSSALKALRQIDESQKKLKMEYQKKSHLAQAISATTSELEVNNESIADMAMKLSALSNDQKDALTKLIQEVRQANEFSVQIKPIVNSITEIAEQTDMLALNAAIEAARAGDVGRGFAVVSEEVKKLAETTQKEVKKIEPFADNIQKTFKSISESSDNVFEQFASMAKLMEEVTTATEEMAAATVNLNKEVETMVESNKDFLKDSDM
;
A
#
# COMPACT_ATOMS: atom_id res chain seq x y z
N MET A 1 32.22 5.96 -3.60
CA MET A 1 30.86 5.88 -3.03
C MET A 1 30.31 7.29 -2.83
N LYS A 2 29.09 7.57 -3.32
CA LYS A 2 28.37 8.84 -3.12
C LYS A 2 27.52 8.72 -1.85
N GLN A 3 27.61 9.72 -0.97
CA GLN A 3 26.76 9.75 0.22
C GLN A 3 25.34 10.17 -0.15
N LEU A 4 24.36 9.36 0.25
CA LEU A 4 22.95 9.64 0.07
C LEU A 4 22.35 10.28 1.33
N SER A 5 21.43 11.22 1.14
CA SER A 5 20.77 11.89 2.26
C SER A 5 19.95 10.91 3.09
N LYS A 6 20.06 11.03 4.40
CA LYS A 6 19.29 10.25 5.36
C LYS A 6 17.81 10.62 5.27
N VAL A 7 16.95 9.63 5.13
CA VAL A 7 15.49 9.81 5.04
C VAL A 7 14.73 8.95 6.06
N ILE A 8 15.43 8.04 6.74
CA ILE A 8 14.87 7.20 7.80
C ILE A 8 15.84 7.16 8.97
N GLU A 9 15.35 7.37 10.17
CA GLU A 9 16.06 7.23 11.43
C GLU A 9 15.54 6.06 12.25
N ILE A 10 16.30 5.73 13.30
CA ILE A 10 15.98 4.66 14.22
C ILE A 10 16.01 5.20 15.64
N ASP A 11 14.89 5.06 16.32
CA ASP A 11 14.81 5.16 17.77
C ASP A 11 15.32 3.86 18.38
N LYS A 12 16.54 3.91 18.91
CA LYS A 12 17.24 2.73 19.45
C LYS A 12 16.56 2.17 20.69
N GLU A 13 15.91 3.01 21.48
CA GLU A 13 15.23 2.61 22.72
C GLU A 13 13.95 1.83 22.44
N LYS A 14 13.27 2.14 21.33
CA LYS A 14 12.06 1.44 20.90
C LYS A 14 12.32 0.20 20.05
N CYS A 15 13.52 0.06 19.50
CA CYS A 15 13.83 -1.04 18.60
C CYS A 15 14.13 -2.33 19.39
N VAL A 16 13.33 -3.36 19.16
CA VAL A 16 13.49 -4.69 19.79
C VAL A 16 14.14 -5.73 18.85
N ASN A 17 14.73 -5.30 17.76
CA ASN A 17 15.39 -6.16 16.76
C ASN A 17 14.48 -7.30 16.22
N CYS A 18 13.19 -7.02 15.99
CA CYS A 18 12.20 -8.02 15.54
C CYS A 18 12.28 -8.35 14.04
N HIS A 19 13.08 -7.66 13.27
CA HIS A 19 13.31 -7.81 11.82
C HIS A 19 12.09 -7.54 10.90
N ALA A 20 10.97 -7.07 11.40
CA ALA A 20 9.81 -6.72 10.58
C ALA A 20 10.18 -5.71 9.48
N CYS A 21 11.05 -4.75 9.79
CA CYS A 21 11.57 -3.77 8.83
C CYS A 21 12.47 -4.38 7.76
N ILE A 22 13.22 -5.45 8.06
CA ILE A 22 14.01 -6.23 7.08
C ILE A 22 13.04 -7.00 6.17
N SER A 23 12.02 -7.62 6.76
CA SER A 23 11.01 -8.38 6.02
C SER A 23 10.28 -7.52 4.99
N ALA A 24 9.86 -6.32 5.37
CA ALA A 24 9.16 -5.38 4.50
C ALA A 24 10.08 -4.68 3.47
N CYS A 25 11.39 -4.74 3.65
CA CYS A 25 12.34 -4.03 2.80
C CYS A 25 12.53 -4.73 1.44
N PRO A 26 12.33 -4.04 0.30
CA PRO A 26 12.52 -4.65 -1.02
C PRO A 26 13.99 -4.92 -1.36
N VAL A 27 14.93 -4.22 -0.72
CA VAL A 27 16.39 -4.34 -0.93
C VAL A 27 17.11 -4.97 0.26
N LYS A 28 16.41 -5.28 1.32
CA LYS A 28 16.81 -6.01 2.55
C LYS A 28 18.19 -5.70 3.13
N PHE A 29 19.26 -5.86 2.36
CA PHE A 29 20.65 -5.76 2.79
C PHE A 29 21.15 -4.36 3.16
N CYS A 30 20.33 -3.34 2.98
CA CYS A 30 20.61 -2.03 3.57
C CYS A 30 20.32 -1.98 5.09
N ASN A 31 19.74 -3.05 5.66
CA ASN A 31 19.47 -3.17 7.09
C ASN A 31 20.46 -4.12 7.73
N ASP A 32 21.02 -3.72 8.86
CA ASP A 32 21.88 -4.54 9.69
C ASP A 32 21.15 -4.88 10.99
N GLY A 33 20.80 -6.15 11.15
CA GLY A 33 20.13 -6.73 12.33
C GLY A 33 21.07 -7.55 13.21
N SER A 34 22.38 -7.44 13.05
CA SER A 34 23.37 -8.19 13.82
C SER A 34 23.50 -7.71 15.28
N GLY A 35 23.22 -6.42 15.53
CA GLY A 35 23.28 -5.78 16.85
C GLY A 35 22.03 -5.99 17.71
N ASP A 36 21.86 -5.14 18.72
CA ASP A 36 20.70 -5.15 19.62
C ASP A 36 19.48 -4.45 18.99
N TYR A 37 19.70 -3.63 18.00
CA TYR A 37 18.70 -2.93 17.21
C TYR A 37 19.08 -2.94 15.73
N VAL A 38 18.09 -2.83 14.84
CA VAL A 38 18.35 -2.83 13.39
C VAL A 38 18.80 -1.47 12.93
N THR A 39 20.03 -1.36 12.38
CA THR A 39 20.55 -0.13 11.76
C THR A 39 20.23 -0.06 10.25
N ILE A 40 20.47 1.07 9.63
CA ILE A 40 20.29 1.28 8.18
C ILE A 40 21.58 1.85 7.59
N ASN A 41 22.03 1.27 6.51
CA ASN A 41 23.01 1.89 5.63
C ASN A 41 22.28 2.82 4.65
N GLU A 42 22.38 4.14 4.86
CA GLU A 42 21.69 5.14 4.04
C GLU A 42 22.13 5.09 2.58
N ASN A 43 23.39 4.70 2.31
CA ASN A 43 23.95 4.64 0.97
C ASN A 43 23.43 3.46 0.13
N MET A 44 22.84 2.46 0.78
CA MET A 44 22.20 1.30 0.14
C MET A 44 20.67 1.35 0.25
N CYS A 45 20.12 2.18 1.12
CA CYS A 45 18.69 2.32 1.32
C CYS A 45 18.08 3.11 0.16
N ILE A 46 16.99 2.62 -0.44
CA ILE A 46 16.27 3.33 -1.51
C ILE A 46 15.27 4.38 -1.00
N GLY A 47 15.09 4.51 0.30
CA GLY A 47 14.21 5.52 0.90
C GLY A 47 12.70 5.29 0.71
N CYS A 48 12.28 4.09 0.36
CA CYS A 48 10.88 3.79 0.02
C CYS A 48 9.88 3.97 1.19
N GLY A 49 10.33 3.87 2.45
CA GLY A 49 9.53 4.10 3.64
C GLY A 49 8.72 2.90 4.15
N HIS A 50 8.71 1.75 3.48
CA HIS A 50 7.92 0.57 3.93
C HIS A 50 8.31 0.06 5.31
N CYS A 51 9.55 0.25 5.74
CA CYS A 51 9.98 -0.09 7.08
C CYS A 51 9.33 0.78 8.18
N LEU A 52 8.82 1.98 7.84
CA LEU A 52 8.06 2.83 8.76
C LEU A 52 6.72 2.18 9.08
N ASP A 53 6.03 1.71 8.04
CA ASP A 53 4.70 1.11 8.15
C ASP A 53 4.76 -0.28 8.80
N ALA A 54 5.84 -1.03 8.55
CA ALA A 54 6.05 -2.37 9.12
C ALA A 54 6.47 -2.35 10.60
N CYS A 55 6.88 -1.20 11.15
CA CYS A 55 7.39 -1.12 12.52
C CYS A 55 6.27 -0.91 13.53
N SER A 56 5.75 -1.99 14.13
CA SER A 56 4.75 -1.92 15.20
C SER A 56 5.25 -1.27 16.50
N HIS A 57 6.57 -1.12 16.64
CA HIS A 57 7.22 -0.49 17.80
C HIS A 57 7.49 1.00 17.61
N GLU A 58 7.09 1.58 16.46
CA GLU A 58 7.36 2.98 16.13
C GLU A 58 8.85 3.39 16.24
N ALA A 59 9.75 2.40 16.12
CA ALA A 59 11.19 2.63 16.20
C ALA A 59 11.78 3.18 14.90
N ARG A 60 11.05 3.13 13.79
CA ARG A 60 11.44 3.73 12.50
C ARG A 60 10.80 5.10 12.37
N ILE A 61 11.62 6.12 12.13
CA ILE A 61 11.20 7.52 12.04
C ILE A 61 11.55 8.04 10.66
N GLY A 62 10.58 8.62 9.96
CA GLY A 62 10.83 9.32 8.71
C GLY A 62 11.44 10.69 8.97
N VAL A 63 12.50 11.01 8.25
CA VAL A 63 13.20 12.31 8.37
C VAL A 63 12.69 13.27 7.32
N ASP A 64 12.13 14.39 7.75
CA ASP A 64 11.78 15.51 6.89
C ASP A 64 12.30 16.85 7.46
N ASP A 65 12.00 17.94 6.78
CA ASP A 65 12.60 19.25 7.09
C ASP A 65 11.62 20.19 7.80
N ILE A 66 10.57 19.68 8.50
CA ILE A 66 9.54 20.52 9.13
C ILE A 66 10.11 21.55 10.09
N ASP A 67 11.07 21.15 10.93
CA ASP A 67 11.65 22.04 11.94
C ASP A 67 12.51 23.14 11.31
N ALA A 68 13.34 22.78 10.33
CA ALA A 68 14.15 23.75 9.58
C ALA A 68 13.27 24.70 8.76
N PHE A 69 12.21 24.19 8.14
CA PHE A 69 11.21 24.97 7.44
C PHE A 69 10.56 26.02 8.35
N LEU A 70 10.08 25.60 9.52
CA LEU A 70 9.42 26.50 10.48
C LEU A 70 10.40 27.50 11.10
N ALA A 71 11.64 27.10 11.32
CA ALA A 71 12.68 28.01 11.83
C ALA A 71 12.98 29.14 10.84
N ASP A 72 13.17 28.79 9.57
CA ASP A 72 13.47 29.78 8.53
C ASP A 72 12.29 30.71 8.25
N ILE A 73 11.06 30.23 8.31
CA ILE A 73 9.87 31.10 8.23
C ILE A 73 9.87 32.14 9.37
N ARG A 74 10.13 31.69 10.61
CA ARG A 74 10.19 32.61 11.77
C ARG A 74 11.32 33.64 11.63
N ASN A 75 12.41 33.25 10.98
CA ASN A 75 13.53 34.14 10.68
C ASN A 75 13.29 35.07 9.48
N GLY A 76 12.10 35.03 8.87
CA GLY A 76 11.72 35.89 7.76
C GLY A 76 12.35 35.53 6.41
N VAL A 77 12.86 34.32 6.25
CA VAL A 77 13.40 33.83 4.97
C VAL A 77 12.32 33.85 3.92
N GLU A 78 12.58 34.48 2.77
CA GLU A 78 11.63 34.50 1.66
C GLU A 78 11.44 33.09 1.09
N MET A 79 10.19 32.63 1.09
CA MET A 79 9.85 31.26 0.74
C MET A 79 8.55 31.14 -0.04
N VAL A 80 8.52 30.22 -1.00
CA VAL A 80 7.32 29.75 -1.69
C VAL A 80 7.07 28.30 -1.36
N ALA A 81 5.84 27.82 -1.54
CA ALA A 81 5.53 26.42 -1.36
C ALA A 81 5.10 25.78 -2.69
N ILE A 82 5.43 24.50 -2.86
CA ILE A 82 4.85 23.61 -3.86
C ILE A 82 4.09 22.49 -3.15
N VAL A 83 2.88 22.18 -3.60
CA VAL A 83 2.01 21.20 -2.97
C VAL A 83 1.75 20.05 -3.93
N ALA A 84 2.09 18.84 -3.51
CA ALA A 84 1.88 17.64 -4.33
C ALA A 84 0.38 17.31 -4.49
N PRO A 85 -0.01 16.67 -5.63
CA PRO A 85 -1.42 16.35 -5.93
C PRO A 85 -2.13 15.55 -4.84
N ALA A 86 -1.41 14.70 -4.12
CA ALA A 86 -1.92 13.87 -3.04
C ALA A 86 -2.52 14.66 -1.86
N ALA A 87 -2.30 15.98 -1.77
CA ALA A 87 -2.92 16.85 -0.76
C ALA A 87 -4.45 16.75 -0.77
N ALA A 88 -5.08 16.57 -1.93
CA ALA A 88 -6.53 16.43 -2.05
C ALA A 88 -7.08 15.19 -1.33
N ALA A 89 -6.32 14.10 -1.30
CA ALA A 89 -6.68 12.87 -0.60
C ALA A 89 -6.29 12.92 0.90
N ASN A 90 -5.25 13.69 1.26
CA ASN A 90 -4.77 13.81 2.64
C ASN A 90 -5.53 14.87 3.44
N PHE A 91 -6.02 15.92 2.79
CA PHE A 91 -6.83 16.98 3.40
C PHE A 91 -8.17 17.11 2.64
N PRO A 92 -9.05 16.11 2.73
CA PRO A 92 -10.32 16.09 1.97
C PRO A 92 -11.15 17.33 2.23
N GLY A 93 -11.55 18.05 1.16
CA GLY A 93 -12.30 19.28 1.26
C GLY A 93 -11.56 20.47 1.90
N LYS A 94 -10.27 20.32 2.22
CA LYS A 94 -9.49 21.34 2.94
C LYS A 94 -8.13 21.64 2.28
N TYR A 95 -7.76 20.98 1.18
CA TYR A 95 -6.45 21.18 0.56
C TYR A 95 -6.23 22.62 0.03
N LEU A 96 -7.28 23.33 -0.36
CA LEU A 96 -7.19 24.76 -0.69
C LEU A 96 -7.11 25.67 0.54
N LYS A 97 -7.62 25.20 1.68
CA LYS A 97 -7.46 25.88 2.98
C LYS A 97 -6.04 25.76 3.52
N LEU A 98 -5.36 24.65 3.16
CA LEU A 98 -3.93 24.46 3.42
C LEU A 98 -3.10 25.58 2.77
N ASN A 99 -3.46 26.02 1.56
CA ASN A 99 -2.78 27.11 0.88
C ASN A 99 -2.87 28.41 1.68
N THR A 100 -4.05 28.72 2.22
CA THR A 100 -4.27 29.91 3.06
C THR A 100 -3.46 29.83 4.35
N TRP A 101 -3.45 28.67 4.99
CA TRP A 101 -2.66 28.46 6.18
C TRP A 101 -1.15 28.65 5.90
N LEU A 102 -0.61 28.05 4.83
CA LEU A 102 0.78 28.25 4.42
C LEU A 102 1.09 29.75 4.19
N LYS A 103 0.20 30.46 3.50
CA LYS A 103 0.36 31.91 3.30
C LYS A 103 0.33 32.68 4.64
N SER A 104 -0.49 32.26 5.61
CA SER A 104 -0.53 32.86 6.94
C SER A 104 0.77 32.67 7.75
N LEU A 105 1.55 31.64 7.45
CA LEU A 105 2.88 31.44 8.01
C LEU A 105 3.96 32.39 7.41
N GLY A 106 3.65 33.07 6.30
CA GLY A 106 4.60 33.94 5.60
C GLY A 106 5.02 33.46 4.22
N ILE A 107 4.55 32.30 3.76
CA ILE A 107 4.77 31.79 2.40
C ILE A 107 4.20 32.78 1.37
N LYS A 108 5.05 33.21 0.43
CA LYS A 108 4.71 34.26 -0.54
C LYS A 108 3.79 33.81 -1.66
N ALA A 109 3.88 32.53 -2.06
CA ALA A 109 3.03 31.92 -3.07
C ALA A 109 3.00 30.39 -2.90
N VAL A 110 1.91 29.77 -3.31
CA VAL A 110 1.70 28.31 -3.23
C VAL A 110 1.38 27.76 -4.62
N PHE A 111 2.17 26.83 -5.10
CA PHE A 111 2.08 26.29 -6.45
C PHE A 111 1.61 24.83 -6.42
N ASP A 112 0.72 24.48 -7.34
CA ASP A 112 0.24 23.11 -7.54
C ASP A 112 1.24 22.30 -8.38
N VAL A 113 1.83 21.26 -7.81
CA VAL A 113 2.73 20.33 -8.52
C VAL A 113 2.00 19.55 -9.62
N SER A 114 0.68 19.48 -9.59
CA SER A 114 -0.11 18.88 -10.66
C SER A 114 0.18 19.53 -12.03
N PHE A 115 0.44 20.84 -12.07
CA PHE A 115 0.85 21.52 -13.29
C PHE A 115 2.26 21.13 -13.72
N GLY A 116 3.18 20.92 -12.77
CA GLY A 116 4.49 20.34 -13.05
C GLY A 116 4.39 18.92 -13.64
N ALA A 117 3.41 18.13 -13.20
CA ALA A 117 3.14 16.81 -13.76
C ALA A 117 2.71 16.88 -15.26
N GLU A 118 1.91 17.87 -15.64
CA GLU A 118 1.61 18.14 -17.05
C GLU A 118 2.87 18.45 -17.86
N LEU A 119 3.76 19.28 -17.32
CA LEU A 119 5.06 19.60 -17.95
C LEU A 119 5.95 18.36 -18.04
N THR A 120 5.93 17.49 -17.03
CA THR A 120 6.69 16.24 -17.03
C THR A 120 6.22 15.30 -18.14
N VAL A 121 4.92 15.11 -18.29
CA VAL A 121 4.37 14.29 -19.38
C VAL A 121 4.75 14.88 -20.75
N LYS A 122 4.66 16.21 -20.91
CA LYS A 122 5.11 16.86 -22.14
C LYS A 122 6.58 16.56 -22.43
N SER A 123 7.45 16.58 -21.42
CA SER A 123 8.87 16.23 -21.56
C SER A 123 9.08 14.77 -21.95
N TYR A 124 8.33 13.83 -21.37
CA TYR A 124 8.38 12.41 -21.71
C TYR A 124 7.93 12.16 -23.15
N LEU A 125 6.80 12.72 -23.55
CA LEU A 125 6.26 12.55 -24.89
C LEU A 125 7.14 13.22 -25.96
N ASP A 126 7.77 14.36 -25.64
CA ASP A 126 8.78 14.99 -26.52
C ASP A 126 9.99 14.06 -26.72
N HIS A 127 10.48 13.44 -25.63
CA HIS A 127 11.56 12.46 -25.70
C HIS A 127 11.16 11.24 -26.54
N VAL A 128 10.01 10.64 -26.30
CA VAL A 128 9.49 9.48 -27.05
C VAL A 128 9.37 9.81 -28.53
N LYS A 129 8.77 10.95 -28.88
CA LYS A 129 8.56 11.36 -30.28
C LYS A 129 9.87 11.63 -31.04
N LYS A 130 10.84 12.26 -30.36
CA LYS A 130 12.10 12.68 -31.01
C LYS A 130 13.15 11.58 -31.05
N ASN A 131 13.32 10.85 -29.95
CA ASN A 131 14.43 9.91 -29.79
C ASN A 131 14.02 8.47 -30.10
N LYS A 132 12.72 8.17 -30.15
CA LYS A 132 12.15 6.84 -30.42
C LYS A 132 12.86 5.74 -29.61
N PRO A 133 12.95 5.88 -28.28
CA PRO A 133 13.64 4.93 -27.43
C PRO A 133 12.95 3.56 -27.48
N LYS A 134 13.69 2.49 -27.18
CA LYS A 134 13.11 1.14 -27.03
C LYS A 134 12.06 1.10 -25.93
N THR A 135 12.36 1.75 -24.80
CA THR A 135 11.47 1.88 -23.66
C THR A 135 11.84 3.13 -22.87
N VAL A 136 10.88 3.65 -22.10
CA VAL A 136 11.07 4.76 -21.16
C VAL A 136 10.49 4.36 -19.81
N ILE A 137 11.31 4.33 -18.79
CA ILE A 137 10.88 4.14 -17.40
C ILE A 137 10.58 5.52 -16.83
N ALA A 138 9.33 5.74 -16.40
CA ALA A 138 8.95 6.97 -15.74
C ALA A 138 9.66 7.09 -14.38
N GLN A 139 10.06 8.30 -14.02
CA GLN A 139 10.89 8.54 -12.84
C GLN A 139 10.30 9.54 -11.80
N PRO A 140 8.97 9.63 -11.59
CA PRO A 140 8.43 10.55 -10.59
C PRO A 140 8.71 10.09 -9.15
N CYS A 141 9.11 8.84 -8.96
CA CYS A 141 9.37 8.22 -7.67
C CYS A 141 10.86 8.12 -7.36
N PRO A 142 11.40 8.88 -6.37
CA PRO A 142 12.82 8.82 -6.04
C PRO A 142 13.29 7.44 -5.59
N ALA A 143 12.44 6.66 -4.89
CA ALA A 143 12.81 5.33 -4.45
C ALA A 143 13.07 4.37 -5.63
N ILE A 144 12.31 4.50 -6.74
CA ILE A 144 12.54 3.72 -7.96
C ILE A 144 13.81 4.18 -8.66
N VAL A 145 14.04 5.50 -8.74
CA VAL A 145 15.27 6.04 -9.31
C VAL A 145 16.49 5.54 -8.54
N THR A 146 16.49 5.71 -7.21
CA THR A 146 17.60 5.23 -6.36
C THR A 146 17.78 3.71 -6.46
N PHE A 147 16.70 2.94 -6.61
CA PHE A 147 16.80 1.50 -6.84
C PHE A 147 17.53 1.17 -8.15
N ILE A 148 17.18 1.86 -9.24
CA ILE A 148 17.83 1.66 -10.53
C ILE A 148 19.30 2.06 -10.46
N GLU A 149 19.60 3.23 -9.91
CA GLU A 149 20.97 3.72 -9.77
C GLU A 149 21.86 2.81 -8.92
N LEU A 150 21.32 2.17 -7.87
CA LEU A 150 22.07 1.30 -6.95
C LEU A 150 22.12 -0.16 -7.39
N TYR A 151 21.01 -0.71 -7.88
CA TYR A 151 20.82 -2.15 -8.01
C TYR A 151 20.56 -2.63 -9.44
N GLN A 152 20.25 -1.71 -10.38
CA GLN A 152 19.98 -2.03 -11.80
C GLN A 152 20.56 -0.95 -12.71
N PRO A 153 21.88 -0.66 -12.62
CA PRO A 153 22.48 0.49 -13.32
C PRO A 153 22.37 0.39 -14.83
N GLU A 154 22.19 -0.81 -15.39
CA GLU A 154 21.92 -1.04 -16.80
C GLU A 154 20.58 -0.46 -17.28
N LEU A 155 19.64 -0.17 -16.37
CA LEU A 155 18.38 0.47 -16.68
C LEU A 155 18.44 2.00 -16.66
N ILE A 156 19.56 2.60 -16.27
CA ILE A 156 19.72 4.08 -16.17
C ILE A 156 19.46 4.75 -17.52
N GLU A 157 19.92 4.17 -18.61
CA GLU A 157 19.73 4.70 -19.96
C GLU A 157 18.25 4.73 -20.40
N HIS A 158 17.41 3.94 -19.75
CA HIS A 158 15.98 3.84 -20.00
C HIS A 158 15.14 4.73 -19.08
N LEU A 159 15.73 5.34 -18.05
CA LEU A 159 15.03 6.35 -17.24
C LEU A 159 14.71 7.58 -18.12
N ALA A 160 13.52 8.09 -17.97
CA ALA A 160 13.11 9.30 -18.67
C ALA A 160 14.09 10.45 -18.37
N PRO A 161 14.76 11.05 -19.36
CA PRO A 161 15.77 12.09 -19.15
C PRO A 161 15.11 13.45 -18.84
N ALA A 162 14.21 13.47 -17.90
CA ALA A 162 13.41 14.63 -17.52
C ALA A 162 13.28 14.71 -16.00
N ASP A 163 13.07 15.89 -15.47
CA ASP A 163 12.82 16.12 -14.06
C ASP A 163 11.51 15.48 -13.57
N SER A 164 11.39 15.25 -12.29
CA SER A 164 10.10 14.88 -11.68
C SER A 164 9.11 16.05 -11.71
N PRO A 165 7.80 15.83 -11.52
CA PRO A 165 6.80 16.90 -11.40
C PRO A 165 7.17 17.99 -10.39
N MET A 166 7.79 17.64 -9.28
CA MET A 166 8.22 18.60 -8.27
C MET A 166 9.39 19.45 -8.77
N LEU A 167 10.41 18.83 -9.36
CA LEU A 167 11.53 19.55 -9.95
C LEU A 167 11.10 20.42 -11.13
N HIS A 168 10.17 19.94 -11.99
CA HIS A 168 9.56 20.78 -13.02
C HIS A 168 8.92 22.02 -12.40
N THR A 169 8.19 21.87 -11.30
CA THR A 169 7.54 23.00 -10.61
C THR A 169 8.58 23.96 -10.04
N VAL A 170 9.61 23.46 -9.37
CA VAL A 170 10.71 24.32 -8.82
C VAL A 170 11.40 25.08 -9.94
N LYS A 171 11.84 24.40 -11.02
CA LYS A 171 12.51 25.04 -12.16
C LYS A 171 11.58 26.03 -12.90
N MET A 172 10.29 25.69 -13.00
CA MET A 172 9.27 26.60 -13.52
C MET A 172 9.17 27.88 -12.70
N ILE A 173 9.10 27.76 -11.37
CA ILE A 173 9.04 28.94 -10.47
C ILE A 173 10.28 29.80 -10.67
N LYS A 174 11.46 29.23 -10.52
CA LYS A 174 12.74 29.96 -10.62
C LYS A 174 12.92 30.63 -11.98
N THR A 175 12.36 30.09 -13.05
CA THR A 175 12.55 30.59 -14.42
C THR A 175 11.48 31.61 -14.82
N PHE A 176 10.21 31.32 -14.54
CA PHE A 176 9.09 32.10 -15.10
C PHE A 176 8.43 33.03 -14.08
N TYR A 177 8.62 32.78 -12.79
CA TYR A 177 8.14 33.66 -11.72
C TYR A 177 9.34 34.42 -11.08
N LYS A 178 9.93 35.30 -11.88
CA LYS A 178 11.20 35.99 -11.57
C LYS A 178 11.28 36.58 -10.16
N LYS A 179 10.17 37.09 -9.63
CA LYS A 179 10.09 37.61 -8.27
C LYS A 179 10.37 36.59 -7.18
N TYR A 180 10.33 35.28 -7.52
CA TYR A 180 10.58 34.15 -6.61
C TYR A 180 11.82 33.34 -7.01
N ALA A 181 12.64 33.85 -7.92
CA ALA A 181 13.81 33.12 -8.45
C ALA A 181 14.78 32.67 -7.34
N ASP A 182 14.97 33.53 -6.35
CA ASP A 182 15.90 33.31 -5.23
C ASP A 182 15.21 32.80 -3.96
N ALA A 183 13.87 32.74 -3.95
CA ALA A 183 13.11 32.23 -2.82
C ALA A 183 13.42 30.75 -2.56
N LYS A 184 13.52 30.37 -1.29
CA LYS A 184 13.55 28.95 -0.89
C LYS A 184 12.20 28.30 -1.16
N VAL A 185 12.18 26.99 -1.35
CA VAL A 185 10.98 26.26 -1.73
C VAL A 185 10.61 25.23 -0.68
N ALA A 186 9.46 25.40 -0.05
CA ALA A 186 8.86 24.37 0.79
C ALA A 186 8.10 23.37 -0.08
N VAL A 187 8.51 22.12 -0.05
CA VAL A 187 7.92 21.01 -0.80
C VAL A 187 6.98 20.24 0.11
N ILE A 188 5.68 20.48 -0.04
CA ILE A 188 4.64 19.81 0.75
C ILE A 188 4.33 18.48 0.05
N SER A 189 4.81 17.38 0.63
CA SER A 189 4.95 16.11 -0.09
C SER A 189 4.38 14.90 0.65
N PRO A 190 4.05 13.81 -0.06
CA PRO A 190 3.64 12.53 0.52
C PRO A 190 4.82 11.62 0.90
N CYS A 191 6.09 12.05 0.73
CA CYS A 191 7.21 11.12 0.61
C CYS A 191 8.50 11.67 1.23
N TYR A 192 9.14 10.89 2.11
CA TYR A 192 10.45 11.25 2.68
C TYR A 192 11.58 11.19 1.66
N ALA A 193 11.54 10.23 0.69
CA ALA A 193 12.57 10.10 -0.34
C ALA A 193 12.72 11.31 -1.25
N LYS A 194 11.73 12.21 -1.29
CA LYS A 194 11.83 13.46 -2.05
C LYS A 194 12.97 14.36 -1.59
N LYS A 195 13.37 14.28 -0.33
CA LYS A 195 14.56 14.99 0.17
C LYS A 195 15.80 14.65 -0.67
N ARG A 196 16.04 13.37 -0.94
CA ARG A 196 17.18 12.94 -1.77
C ARG A 196 17.15 13.54 -3.17
N GLU A 197 16.00 13.52 -3.81
CA GLU A 197 15.86 14.07 -5.16
C GLU A 197 16.30 15.53 -5.23
N PHE A 198 15.97 16.32 -4.24
CA PHE A 198 16.37 17.74 -4.19
C PHE A 198 17.85 17.91 -3.88
N ASP A 199 18.37 17.13 -2.94
CA ASP A 199 19.80 17.18 -2.57
C ASP A 199 20.69 16.74 -3.74
N GLU A 200 20.32 15.67 -4.45
CA GLU A 200 21.05 15.15 -5.61
C GLU A 200 21.04 16.08 -6.83
N THR A 201 20.02 16.92 -6.95
CA THR A 201 19.90 17.87 -8.06
C THR A 201 20.46 19.26 -7.76
N GLY A 202 21.22 19.40 -6.68
CA GLY A 202 21.89 20.65 -6.31
C GLY A 202 20.97 21.69 -5.68
N LEU A 203 19.82 21.26 -5.16
CA LEU A 203 18.88 22.13 -4.45
C LEU A 203 18.95 21.98 -2.92
N SER A 204 19.97 21.29 -2.42
CA SER A 204 20.24 21.20 -0.98
C SER A 204 20.34 22.59 -0.36
N GLY A 205 19.67 22.79 0.79
CA GLY A 205 19.61 24.09 1.48
C GLY A 205 18.73 25.16 0.79
N GLN A 206 18.22 24.90 -0.43
CA GLN A 206 17.25 25.75 -1.12
C GLN A 206 15.82 25.22 -1.07
N THR A 207 15.65 23.97 -0.67
CA THR A 207 14.35 23.29 -0.56
C THR A 207 14.20 22.64 0.81
N TYR A 208 12.95 22.55 1.26
CA TYR A 208 12.54 21.81 2.46
C TYR A 208 11.53 20.76 2.05
N ASN A 209 11.80 19.49 2.26
CA ASN A 209 10.82 18.44 2.08
C ASN A 209 9.99 18.28 3.36
N VAL A 210 8.75 18.71 3.33
CA VAL A 210 7.83 18.68 4.48
C VAL A 210 6.68 17.74 4.18
N THR A 211 6.49 16.69 5.00
CA THR A 211 5.46 15.68 4.73
C THR A 211 4.09 16.12 5.24
N TYR A 212 3.03 15.55 4.67
CA TYR A 212 1.66 15.77 5.18
C TYR A 212 1.52 15.31 6.64
N LYS A 213 2.20 14.21 6.98
CA LYS A 213 2.22 13.66 8.34
C LYS A 213 2.82 14.66 9.34
N SER A 214 3.93 15.29 8.98
CA SER A 214 4.59 16.30 9.83
C SER A 214 3.75 17.57 9.96
N ILE A 215 3.12 18.01 8.87
CA ILE A 215 2.19 19.15 8.90
C ILE A 215 0.99 18.86 9.79
N ASP A 216 0.36 17.71 9.64
CA ASP A 216 -0.80 17.33 10.46
C ASP A 216 -0.42 17.24 11.93
N ASN A 217 0.71 16.61 12.24
CA ASN A 217 1.22 16.54 13.60
C ASN A 217 1.48 17.95 14.17
N PHE A 218 2.13 18.82 13.41
CA PHE A 218 2.34 20.21 13.83
C PHE A 218 1.02 20.94 14.09
N MET A 219 0.05 20.81 13.19
CA MET A 219 -1.28 21.41 13.35
C MET A 219 -1.98 20.89 14.61
N ARG A 220 -1.96 19.59 14.82
CA ARG A 220 -2.59 18.92 15.97
C ARG A 220 -1.99 19.40 17.29
N VAL A 221 -0.66 19.45 17.37
CA VAL A 221 0.05 19.88 18.59
C VAL A 221 -0.22 21.36 18.90
N ASN A 222 -0.36 22.21 17.87
CA ASN A 222 -0.58 23.64 18.03
C ASN A 222 -2.07 24.06 17.97
N GLY A 223 -3.01 23.10 17.98
CA GLY A 223 -4.44 23.39 17.97
C GLY A 223 -4.94 24.07 16.68
N ILE A 224 -4.25 23.89 15.55
CA ILE A 224 -4.58 24.53 14.27
C ILE A 224 -5.65 23.70 13.54
N ASN A 225 -6.79 24.35 13.27
CA ASN A 225 -7.88 23.71 12.52
C ASN A 225 -7.99 24.33 11.12
N LEU A 226 -7.66 23.58 10.09
CA LEU A 226 -7.79 24.02 8.69
C LEU A 226 -9.21 24.47 8.31
N SER A 227 -10.25 24.00 9.00
CA SER A 227 -11.62 24.39 8.70
C SER A 227 -11.87 25.89 8.93
N ALA A 228 -11.06 26.53 9.78
CA ALA A 228 -11.17 27.96 10.08
C ALA A 228 -10.62 28.88 8.96
N PHE A 229 -9.85 28.31 8.03
CA PHE A 229 -9.25 29.07 6.94
C PHE A 229 -10.19 29.11 5.72
N VAL A 230 -10.14 30.20 4.98
CA VAL A 230 -10.81 30.32 3.67
C VAL A 230 -10.04 29.51 2.61
N GLU A 231 -10.69 29.18 1.53
CA GLU A 231 -10.03 28.53 0.40
C GLU A 231 -9.28 29.56 -0.45
N THR A 232 -8.04 29.23 -0.83
CA THR A 232 -7.23 30.03 -1.76
C THR A 232 -6.70 29.12 -2.86
N ASP A 233 -6.94 29.48 -4.12
CA ASP A 233 -6.39 28.78 -5.27
C ASP A 233 -4.85 28.84 -5.29
N PHE A 234 -4.25 27.98 -6.09
CA PHE A 234 -2.80 27.99 -6.33
C PHE A 234 -2.40 29.18 -7.21
N ASP A 235 -1.16 29.62 -7.07
CA ASP A 235 -0.61 30.77 -7.78
C ASP A 235 -0.08 30.43 -9.20
N ASN A 236 -0.25 29.20 -9.67
CA ASN A 236 0.06 28.76 -11.04
C ASN A 236 -1.20 28.32 -11.78
N PRO A 237 -1.15 28.17 -13.11
CA PRO A 237 -2.29 27.67 -13.86
C PRO A 237 -2.72 26.27 -13.36
N PRO A 238 -4.02 25.95 -13.38
CA PRO A 238 -4.50 24.63 -12.99
C PRO A 238 -3.98 23.55 -13.96
N ALA A 239 -3.78 22.34 -13.47
CA ALA A 239 -3.57 21.17 -14.31
C ALA A 239 -4.90 20.68 -14.90
N GLU A 240 -4.87 19.98 -16.03
CA GLU A 240 -6.08 19.34 -16.59
C GLU A 240 -6.23 17.92 -16.05
N ARG A 241 -5.19 17.07 -16.20
CA ARG A 241 -5.14 15.68 -15.71
C ARG A 241 -3.98 15.41 -14.78
N GLY A 242 -2.99 16.28 -14.71
CA GLY A 242 -1.83 16.12 -13.85
C GLY A 242 -2.17 15.94 -12.37
N VAL A 243 -3.39 16.29 -11.95
CA VAL A 243 -3.90 16.00 -10.60
C VAL A 243 -4.02 14.50 -10.32
N LEU A 244 -4.09 13.64 -11.35
CA LEU A 244 -4.10 12.19 -11.23
C LEU A 244 -2.73 11.58 -10.95
N PHE A 245 -1.65 12.35 -11.07
CA PHE A 245 -0.27 11.84 -10.98
C PHE A 245 0.07 11.20 -9.62
N SER A 246 -0.70 11.49 -8.60
CA SER A 246 -0.58 10.83 -7.30
C SER A 246 -1.22 9.44 -7.25
N SER A 247 -2.03 9.08 -8.25
CA SER A 247 -2.72 7.78 -8.33
C SER A 247 -2.06 6.86 -9.35
N PRO A 248 -2.17 5.54 -9.20
CA PRO A 248 -1.73 4.57 -10.19
C PRO A 248 -2.33 4.83 -11.58
N GLY A 249 -1.49 4.88 -12.62
CA GLY A 249 -1.91 5.18 -13.99
C GLY A 249 -2.23 6.65 -14.27
N GLY A 250 -1.94 7.56 -13.35
CA GLY A 250 -2.18 8.99 -13.54
C GLY A 250 -1.31 9.61 -14.64
N LEU A 251 -0.06 9.14 -14.76
CA LEU A 251 0.82 9.49 -15.86
C LEU A 251 0.21 9.03 -17.20
N LEU A 252 -0.18 7.77 -17.30
CA LEU A 252 -0.79 7.20 -18.48
C LEU A 252 -2.05 7.98 -18.90
N ALA A 253 -2.94 8.26 -17.96
CA ALA A 253 -4.17 9.02 -18.21
C ALA A 253 -3.88 10.43 -18.77
N THR A 254 -2.77 11.04 -18.32
CA THR A 254 -2.34 12.36 -18.82
C THR A 254 -1.70 12.22 -20.22
N ALA A 255 -0.85 11.22 -20.42
CA ALA A 255 -0.18 10.96 -21.71
C ALA A 255 -1.15 10.61 -22.83
N GLU A 256 -2.21 9.85 -22.54
CA GLU A 256 -3.26 9.45 -23.48
C GLU A 256 -3.99 10.64 -24.12
N ARG A 257 -4.02 11.81 -23.44
CA ARG A 257 -4.57 13.05 -24.02
C ARG A 257 -3.76 13.53 -25.23
N ASP A 258 -2.41 13.48 -25.13
CA ASP A 258 -1.49 14.11 -26.09
C ASP A 258 -0.87 13.09 -27.05
N MET A 259 -1.00 11.79 -26.73
CA MET A 259 -0.61 10.66 -27.57
C MET A 259 -1.68 9.56 -27.45
N PRO A 260 -2.83 9.69 -28.13
CA PRO A 260 -3.87 8.68 -28.13
C PRO A 260 -3.35 7.31 -28.57
N GLY A 261 -3.72 6.26 -27.84
CA GLY A 261 -3.28 4.89 -28.07
C GLY A 261 -1.97 4.51 -27.36
N ILE A 262 -1.32 5.42 -26.64
CA ILE A 262 -0.11 5.09 -25.86
C ILE A 262 -0.41 4.03 -24.78
N SER A 263 -1.65 3.91 -24.33
CA SER A 263 -2.09 2.91 -23.36
C SER A 263 -1.83 1.47 -23.80
N SER A 264 -1.91 1.20 -25.12
CA SER A 264 -1.66 -0.15 -25.67
C SER A 264 -0.19 -0.58 -25.57
N VAL A 265 0.73 0.35 -25.41
CA VAL A 265 2.17 0.13 -25.33
C VAL A 265 2.76 0.59 -24.00
N THR A 266 1.92 0.79 -22.99
CA THR A 266 2.33 1.20 -21.64
C THR A 266 2.10 0.08 -20.64
N ARG A 267 3.11 -0.20 -19.80
CA ARG A 267 2.98 -1.02 -18.60
C ARG A 267 2.72 -0.11 -17.42
N LYS A 268 1.62 -0.35 -16.73
CA LYS A 268 1.31 0.26 -15.45
C LYS A 268 1.63 -0.73 -14.34
N ILE A 269 2.43 -0.31 -13.35
CA ILE A 269 2.86 -1.18 -12.26
C ILE A 269 3.14 -0.38 -10.99
N GLU A 270 2.60 -0.82 -9.87
CA GLU A 270 2.73 -0.21 -8.56
C GLU A 270 2.88 -1.24 -7.44
N GLY A 271 3.39 -0.77 -6.31
CA GLY A 271 3.59 -1.58 -5.11
C GLY A 271 4.95 -2.30 -5.08
N VAL A 272 5.55 -2.38 -3.90
CA VAL A 272 6.91 -2.93 -3.71
C VAL A 272 7.04 -4.38 -4.12
N HIS A 273 5.99 -5.16 -3.94
CA HIS A 273 5.98 -6.59 -4.28
C HIS A 273 5.90 -6.85 -5.79
N ALA A 274 5.48 -5.86 -6.57
CA ALA A 274 5.39 -5.95 -8.02
C ALA A 274 6.55 -5.24 -8.74
N ILE A 275 6.83 -3.98 -8.37
CA ILE A 275 7.74 -3.13 -9.14
C ILE A 275 9.21 -3.59 -9.08
N TYR A 276 9.73 -3.95 -7.90
CA TYR A 276 11.15 -4.31 -7.78
C TYR A 276 11.47 -5.66 -8.43
N PRO A 277 10.67 -6.75 -8.29
CA PRO A 277 10.84 -7.96 -9.09
C PRO A 277 10.74 -7.70 -10.59
N TYR A 278 9.80 -6.86 -11.02
CA TYR A 278 9.67 -6.48 -12.42
C TYR A 278 10.93 -5.79 -12.97
N LEU A 279 11.47 -4.82 -12.24
CA LEU A 279 12.69 -4.10 -12.66
C LEU A 279 13.92 -5.01 -12.70
N LYS A 280 14.04 -5.96 -11.77
CA LYS A 280 15.15 -6.96 -11.78
C LYS A 280 15.16 -7.82 -13.03
N GLY A 281 14.00 -8.16 -13.60
CA GLY A 281 13.90 -8.93 -14.85
C GLY A 281 13.72 -8.07 -16.11
N PHE A 282 13.73 -6.74 -15.99
CA PHE A 282 13.32 -5.89 -17.09
C PHE A 282 14.35 -5.81 -18.24
N SER A 283 15.64 -5.92 -17.92
CA SER A 283 16.73 -5.97 -18.90
C SER A 283 16.56 -7.17 -19.87
N GLU A 284 16.07 -8.30 -19.39
CA GLU A 284 15.75 -9.47 -20.20
C GLU A 284 14.56 -9.17 -21.15
N SER A 285 13.52 -8.51 -20.66
CA SER A 285 12.39 -8.08 -21.49
C SER A 285 12.82 -7.11 -22.60
N ILE A 286 13.75 -6.20 -22.29
CA ILE A 286 14.31 -5.27 -23.29
C ILE A 286 15.13 -6.01 -24.34
N SER A 287 15.91 -6.98 -23.93
CA SER A 287 16.75 -7.78 -24.80
C SER A 287 15.94 -8.68 -25.74
N SER A 288 14.83 -9.25 -25.24
CA SER A 288 13.90 -10.07 -26.02
C SER A 288 12.91 -9.28 -26.86
N GLY A 289 12.87 -7.95 -26.72
CA GLY A 289 11.93 -7.08 -27.46
C GLY A 289 10.46 -7.20 -27.00
N THR A 290 10.21 -7.71 -25.80
CA THR A 290 8.86 -7.84 -25.20
C THR A 290 8.49 -6.68 -24.28
N ASN A 291 9.39 -5.69 -24.15
CA ASN A 291 9.21 -4.52 -23.29
C ASN A 291 8.13 -3.56 -23.80
N PRO A 292 7.39 -2.87 -22.91
CA PRO A 292 6.52 -1.76 -23.28
C PRO A 292 7.35 -0.53 -23.71
N LEU A 293 6.73 0.37 -24.46
CA LEU A 293 7.33 1.66 -24.80
C LEU A 293 7.46 2.58 -23.57
N LEU A 294 6.47 2.53 -22.67
CA LEU A 294 6.43 3.35 -21.44
C LEU A 294 6.13 2.47 -20.23
N VAL A 295 6.88 2.66 -19.17
CA VAL A 295 6.61 2.05 -17.86
C VAL A 295 6.13 3.15 -16.92
N ASP A 296 4.83 3.17 -16.63
CA ASP A 296 4.21 4.04 -15.60
C ASP A 296 4.28 3.32 -14.26
N CYS A 297 5.24 3.70 -13.42
CA CYS A 297 5.56 2.94 -12.22
C CYS A 297 5.61 3.82 -10.96
N LEU A 298 5.08 3.26 -9.86
CA LEU A 298 5.08 3.88 -8.54
C LEU A 298 5.47 2.86 -7.47
N ASN A 299 6.24 3.29 -6.46
CA ASN A 299 6.65 2.42 -5.36
C ASN A 299 5.48 2.04 -4.43
N CYS A 300 4.56 2.95 -4.16
CA CYS A 300 3.47 2.77 -3.21
C CYS A 300 2.23 2.20 -3.89
N GLU A 301 1.51 1.26 -3.23
CA GLU A 301 0.35 0.54 -3.80
C GLU A 301 -0.82 1.46 -4.19
N MET A 302 -1.09 2.50 -3.39
CA MET A 302 -2.10 3.52 -3.69
C MET A 302 -1.52 4.72 -4.45
N GLY A 303 -0.38 4.52 -5.14
CA GLY A 303 0.42 5.62 -5.64
C GLY A 303 0.91 6.54 -4.51
N CYS A 304 1.23 7.78 -4.83
CA CYS A 304 1.69 8.76 -3.84
C CYS A 304 0.64 9.10 -2.78
N ASN A 305 -0.64 8.77 -3.00
CA ASN A 305 -1.71 9.02 -2.02
C ASN A 305 -1.58 8.17 -0.75
N GLY A 306 -0.92 7.01 -0.85
CA GLY A 306 -0.60 6.11 0.27
C GLY A 306 0.88 6.07 0.61
N GLY A 307 1.65 7.10 0.26
CA GLY A 307 3.07 7.18 0.58
C GLY A 307 3.35 7.29 2.08
N PRO A 308 4.60 7.03 2.52
CA PRO A 308 4.94 6.93 3.94
C PRO A 308 4.81 8.24 4.72
N GLY A 309 4.76 9.40 4.04
CA GLY A 309 4.52 10.73 4.62
C GLY A 309 3.06 11.19 4.56
N THR A 310 2.11 10.29 4.32
CA THR A 310 0.68 10.59 4.17
C THR A 310 -0.13 10.26 5.43
N LEU A 311 -1.39 10.69 5.44
CA LEU A 311 -2.38 10.45 6.50
C LEU A 311 -3.32 9.28 6.16
N ASN A 312 -3.11 8.62 5.02
CA ASN A 312 -4.06 7.67 4.44
C ASN A 312 -3.80 6.21 4.84
N HIS A 313 -2.92 5.95 5.81
CA HIS A 313 -2.65 4.59 6.30
C HIS A 313 -3.94 3.94 6.83
N GLY A 314 -4.28 2.77 6.29
CA GLY A 314 -5.51 2.05 6.63
C GLY A 314 -6.80 2.60 6.01
N ALA A 315 -6.74 3.65 5.20
CA ALA A 315 -7.90 4.15 4.46
C ALA A 315 -8.22 3.25 3.26
N HIS A 316 -9.50 3.07 2.98
CA HIS A 316 -9.94 2.29 1.83
C HIS A 316 -9.55 2.97 0.51
N VAL A 317 -9.01 2.21 -0.43
CA VAL A 317 -8.48 2.71 -1.71
C VAL A 317 -9.54 3.48 -2.51
N ASP A 318 -10.77 2.99 -2.59
CA ASP A 318 -11.85 3.65 -3.35
C ASP A 318 -12.20 5.03 -2.80
N LYS A 319 -12.13 5.20 -1.46
CA LYS A 319 -12.34 6.52 -0.84
C LYS A 319 -11.27 7.51 -1.30
N ILE A 320 -10.02 7.10 -1.29
CA ILE A 320 -8.88 7.91 -1.73
C ILE A 320 -9.01 8.25 -3.21
N GLU A 321 -9.27 7.24 -4.04
CA GLU A 321 -9.44 7.45 -5.48
C GLU A 321 -10.61 8.36 -5.81
N SER A 322 -11.72 8.26 -5.08
CA SER A 322 -12.88 9.13 -5.31
C SER A 322 -12.54 10.61 -5.09
N LEU A 323 -11.72 10.92 -4.08
CA LEU A 323 -11.27 12.29 -3.81
C LEU A 323 -10.41 12.83 -4.95
N VAL A 324 -9.49 12.02 -5.45
CA VAL A 324 -8.62 12.40 -6.59
C VAL A 324 -9.43 12.55 -7.88
N ARG A 325 -10.35 11.62 -8.16
CA ARG A 325 -11.27 11.71 -9.31
C ARG A 325 -12.15 12.95 -9.27
N ASN A 326 -12.71 13.28 -8.12
CA ASN A 326 -13.54 14.49 -7.95
C ASN A 326 -12.73 15.74 -8.28
N ARG A 327 -11.49 15.84 -7.79
CA ARG A 327 -10.58 16.93 -8.16
C ARG A 327 -10.31 16.94 -9.66
N ASN A 328 -10.06 15.78 -10.27
CA ASN A 328 -9.83 15.68 -11.70
C ASN A 328 -11.03 16.18 -12.54
N VAL A 329 -12.25 15.79 -12.16
CA VAL A 329 -13.48 16.28 -12.83
C VAL A 329 -13.57 17.80 -12.79
N GLN A 330 -13.25 18.41 -11.63
CA GLN A 330 -13.26 19.87 -11.49
C GLN A 330 -12.17 20.53 -12.37
N MET A 331 -10.96 19.96 -12.40
CA MET A 331 -9.85 20.53 -13.17
C MET A 331 -10.07 20.39 -14.67
N ARG A 332 -10.60 19.27 -15.14
CA ARG A 332 -10.93 19.07 -16.55
C ARG A 332 -11.95 20.07 -17.06
N LYS A 333 -12.96 20.42 -16.25
CA LYS A 333 -13.96 21.45 -16.60
C LYS A 333 -13.32 22.80 -16.91
N LYS A 334 -12.19 23.16 -16.25
CA LYS A 334 -11.49 24.43 -16.50
C LYS A 334 -10.90 24.52 -17.91
N TYR A 335 -10.63 23.38 -18.55
CA TYR A 335 -10.01 23.31 -19.89
C TYR A 335 -10.94 22.82 -20.99
N ASP A 336 -12.12 22.33 -20.63
CA ASP A 336 -13.04 21.71 -21.58
C ASP A 336 -13.46 22.69 -22.71
N LYS A 337 -13.34 22.23 -23.94
CA LYS A 337 -13.71 22.92 -25.18
C LYS A 337 -14.67 22.08 -26.03
N GLY A 338 -15.37 21.13 -25.41
CA GLY A 338 -16.35 20.24 -26.02
C GLY A 338 -15.75 19.12 -26.89
N LYS A 339 -14.55 19.28 -27.44
CA LYS A 339 -13.84 18.25 -28.21
C LYS A 339 -12.44 18.00 -27.63
N ILE A 340 -12.03 16.73 -27.54
CA ILE A 340 -10.74 16.32 -26.96
C ILE A 340 -9.58 17.06 -27.61
N GLU A 341 -9.52 17.12 -28.95
CA GLU A 341 -8.46 17.82 -29.67
C GLU A 341 -8.38 19.31 -29.37
N LYS A 342 -9.54 19.97 -29.18
CA LYS A 342 -9.58 21.39 -28.83
C LYS A 342 -9.15 21.60 -27.38
N THR A 343 -9.50 20.68 -26.49
CA THR A 343 -9.09 20.69 -25.09
C THR A 343 -7.57 20.48 -24.99
N SER A 344 -7.00 19.47 -25.68
CA SER A 344 -5.56 19.23 -25.72
C SER A 344 -4.78 20.46 -26.24
N LYS A 345 -5.21 21.07 -27.35
CA LYS A 345 -4.61 22.31 -27.85
C LYS A 345 -4.67 23.46 -26.85
N ASN A 346 -5.77 23.58 -26.10
CA ASN A 346 -5.92 24.61 -25.07
C ASN A 346 -4.95 24.37 -23.90
N VAL A 347 -4.82 23.13 -23.46
CA VAL A 347 -3.86 22.73 -22.43
C VAL A 347 -2.43 23.00 -22.92
N ASP A 348 -2.08 22.55 -24.13
CA ASP A 348 -0.75 22.73 -24.71
C ASP A 348 -0.37 24.22 -24.84
N LYS A 349 -1.32 25.07 -25.20
CA LYS A 349 -1.12 26.53 -25.25
C LYS A 349 -0.71 27.11 -23.89
N VAL A 350 -1.27 26.59 -22.81
CA VAL A 350 -0.92 27.03 -21.44
C VAL A 350 0.45 26.46 -21.05
N LEU A 351 0.67 25.15 -21.27
CA LEU A 351 1.91 24.47 -20.91
C LEU A 351 3.11 25.05 -21.67
N SER A 352 2.95 25.37 -22.94
CA SER A 352 4.04 25.88 -23.79
C SER A 352 4.60 27.23 -23.31
N LYS A 353 3.85 28.00 -22.50
CA LYS A 353 4.35 29.22 -21.88
C LYS A 353 5.42 28.94 -20.81
N TYR A 354 5.36 27.76 -20.19
CA TYR A 354 6.23 27.36 -19.09
C TYR A 354 7.16 26.20 -19.46
N TRP A 355 7.18 25.77 -20.74
CA TRP A 355 8.00 24.68 -21.18
C TRP A 355 9.17 25.16 -22.06
N LYS A 356 10.38 24.79 -21.64
CA LYS A 356 11.61 24.96 -22.41
C LYS A 356 12.36 23.63 -22.43
N LYS A 357 12.73 23.16 -23.61
CA LYS A 357 13.34 21.82 -23.84
C LYS A 357 14.56 21.55 -22.95
N SER A 358 15.46 22.50 -22.77
CA SER A 358 16.69 22.34 -21.99
C SER A 358 16.53 22.55 -20.49
N LEU A 359 15.38 23.09 -20.05
CA LEU A 359 15.18 23.48 -18.64
C LEU A 359 14.96 22.27 -17.74
N TYR A 360 14.25 21.27 -18.23
CA TYR A 360 13.70 20.17 -17.43
C TYR A 360 14.46 18.85 -17.65
N VAL A 361 15.70 18.93 -18.08
CA VAL A 361 16.53 17.75 -18.31
C VAL A 361 17.15 17.29 -17.00
N ARG A 362 17.08 15.97 -16.75
CA ARG A 362 17.74 15.30 -15.64
C ARG A 362 18.74 14.26 -16.16
N LYS A 363 19.83 14.12 -15.44
CA LYS A 363 20.82 13.04 -15.58
C LYS A 363 20.77 12.20 -14.31
N TYR A 364 21.14 10.96 -14.43
CA TYR A 364 21.18 9.99 -13.34
C TYR A 364 22.62 9.50 -13.14
N ASP A 365 22.94 9.14 -11.93
CA ASP A 365 24.26 8.65 -11.57
C ASP A 365 24.24 7.12 -11.48
N ASN A 366 25.33 6.47 -11.89
CA ASN A 366 25.53 5.07 -11.55
C ASN A 366 26.08 5.00 -10.12
N LEU A 367 25.26 4.48 -9.22
CA LEU A 367 25.60 4.35 -7.80
C LEU A 367 25.85 2.89 -7.39
N ALA A 368 26.09 1.99 -8.33
CA ALA A 368 26.30 0.57 -8.07
C ALA A 368 27.44 0.29 -7.07
N GLU A 369 28.46 1.15 -7.03
CA GLU A 369 29.56 1.06 -6.06
C GLU A 369 29.12 1.25 -4.59
N ASN A 370 27.95 1.83 -4.34
CA ASN A 370 27.39 1.94 -3.00
C ASN A 370 26.84 0.61 -2.50
N ASN A 371 26.49 -0.31 -3.39
CA ASN A 371 26.07 -1.67 -3.04
C ASN A 371 27.31 -2.53 -2.75
N THR A 372 27.65 -2.64 -1.49
CA THR A 372 28.84 -3.36 -1.01
C THR A 372 28.59 -4.84 -0.69
N ILE A 373 27.44 -5.38 -1.06
CA ILE A 373 27.08 -6.77 -0.77
C ILE A 373 27.84 -7.71 -1.66
N SER A 374 28.61 -8.61 -1.02
CA SER A 374 29.25 -9.75 -1.65
C SER A 374 28.39 -11.01 -1.51
N ILE A 375 28.37 -11.81 -2.54
CA ILE A 375 27.70 -13.12 -2.52
C ILE A 375 28.76 -14.14 -2.06
N PRO A 376 28.47 -14.93 -1.03
CA PRO A 376 29.41 -15.98 -0.58
C PRO A 376 29.63 -17.04 -1.67
N ASP A 377 30.85 -17.51 -1.80
CA ASP A 377 31.14 -18.68 -2.62
C ASP A 377 30.63 -19.97 -1.95
N ASP A 378 30.76 -21.12 -2.64
CA ASP A 378 30.22 -22.39 -2.14
C ASP A 378 30.91 -22.84 -0.82
N SER A 379 32.19 -22.51 -0.61
CA SER A 379 32.92 -22.83 0.62
C SER A 379 32.46 -21.95 1.79
N GLU A 380 32.34 -20.65 1.55
CA GLU A 380 31.83 -19.68 2.52
C GLU A 380 30.39 -19.99 2.90
N LEU A 381 29.56 -20.33 1.90
CA LEU A 381 28.17 -20.73 2.10
C LEU A 381 28.07 -22.00 2.94
N SER A 382 28.95 -23.01 2.71
CA SER A 382 29.03 -24.23 3.52
C SER A 382 29.33 -23.92 4.99
N ASN A 383 30.29 -23.02 5.25
CA ASN A 383 30.64 -22.60 6.61
C ASN A 383 29.45 -21.90 7.30
N ILE A 384 28.70 -21.09 6.55
CA ILE A 384 27.50 -20.40 7.08
C ILE A 384 26.37 -21.40 7.38
N TRP A 385 26.17 -22.41 6.54
CA TRP A 385 25.19 -23.48 6.81
C TRP A 385 25.58 -24.27 8.08
N GLU A 386 26.82 -24.56 8.28
CA GLU A 386 27.31 -25.19 9.52
C GLU A 386 27.05 -24.29 10.73
N ALA A 387 27.36 -22.99 10.63
CA ALA A 387 27.10 -22.02 11.68
C ALA A 387 25.60 -21.92 12.00
N LEU A 388 24.74 -22.03 10.99
CA LEU A 388 23.27 -22.05 11.13
C LEU A 388 22.71 -23.41 11.58
N LYS A 389 23.60 -24.42 11.80
CA LYS A 389 23.23 -25.82 12.14
C LYS A 389 22.37 -26.50 11.05
N LYS A 390 22.54 -26.12 9.78
CA LYS A 390 21.87 -26.70 8.63
C LYS A 390 22.75 -27.74 7.98
N GLN A 391 22.27 -28.99 7.90
CA GLN A 391 23.05 -30.15 7.43
C GLN A 391 22.62 -30.64 6.04
N GLY A 392 21.56 -30.10 5.48
CA GLY A 392 21.08 -30.50 4.16
C GLY A 392 19.82 -29.75 3.73
N ASP A 393 19.30 -30.10 2.55
CA ASP A 393 18.16 -29.41 1.91
C ASP A 393 16.90 -29.38 2.78
N LYS A 394 16.70 -30.38 3.63
CA LYS A 394 15.56 -30.46 4.56
C LYS A 394 15.57 -29.32 5.60
N ASP A 395 16.72 -28.74 5.86
CA ASP A 395 16.90 -27.65 6.82
C ASP A 395 16.75 -26.28 6.18
N ILE A 396 16.67 -26.22 4.84
CA ILE A 396 16.45 -25.00 4.05
C ILE A 396 14.96 -24.69 3.98
N LEU A 397 14.39 -24.24 5.10
CA LEU A 397 12.95 -24.07 5.26
C LEU A 397 12.38 -22.84 4.55
N ASN A 398 13.21 -21.85 4.21
CA ASN A 398 12.80 -20.56 3.65
C ASN A 398 11.60 -19.92 4.41
N CYS A 399 11.59 -20.04 5.75
CA CYS A 399 10.47 -19.66 6.61
C CYS A 399 10.28 -18.15 6.79
N SER A 400 11.22 -17.35 6.32
CA SER A 400 11.24 -15.87 6.37
C SER A 400 11.20 -15.24 7.78
N SER A 401 11.24 -16.02 8.85
CA SER A 401 11.15 -15.51 10.24
C SER A 401 12.31 -14.58 10.63
N CYS A 402 13.45 -14.68 9.95
CA CYS A 402 14.60 -13.81 10.13
C CYS A 402 14.48 -12.46 9.39
N GLY A 403 13.36 -12.23 8.67
CA GLY A 403 13.14 -11.06 7.83
C GLY A 403 13.60 -11.20 6.38
N TYR A 404 14.42 -12.21 6.05
CA TYR A 404 14.86 -12.48 4.67
C TYR A 404 13.89 -13.44 3.97
N GLY A 405 13.76 -13.31 2.65
CA GLY A 405 12.82 -14.12 1.86
C GLY A 405 13.23 -15.59 1.78
N THR A 406 14.53 -15.85 1.74
CA THR A 406 15.11 -17.18 1.63
C THR A 406 16.20 -17.42 2.67
N CYS A 407 16.54 -18.68 2.91
CA CYS A 407 17.70 -19.03 3.74
C CYS A 407 19.01 -18.57 3.10
N LEU A 408 19.09 -18.54 1.77
CA LEU A 408 20.25 -18.02 1.04
C LEU A 408 20.42 -16.52 1.30
N ASP A 409 19.36 -15.72 1.25
CA ASP A 409 19.44 -14.28 1.59
C ASP A 409 19.93 -14.07 3.03
N MET A 410 19.49 -14.93 3.97
CA MET A 410 20.00 -14.90 5.35
C MET A 410 21.49 -15.24 5.40
N ALA A 411 21.95 -16.20 4.61
CA ALA A 411 23.37 -16.56 4.53
C ALA A 411 24.19 -15.40 3.94
N VAL A 412 23.72 -14.77 2.88
CA VAL A 412 24.32 -13.54 2.33
C VAL A 412 24.39 -12.44 3.38
N ALA A 413 23.35 -12.26 4.18
CA ALA A 413 23.35 -11.26 5.25
C ALA A 413 24.40 -11.57 6.33
N ILE A 414 24.54 -12.83 6.74
CA ILE A 414 25.56 -13.28 7.71
C ILE A 414 26.96 -13.08 7.13
N HIS A 415 27.18 -13.46 5.87
CA HIS A 415 28.46 -13.28 5.19
C HIS A 415 28.93 -11.81 5.20
N ASN A 416 27.98 -10.88 5.02
CA ASN A 416 28.25 -9.44 5.03
C ASN A 416 28.17 -8.80 6.44
N GLY A 417 28.06 -9.58 7.50
CA GLY A 417 27.96 -9.07 8.88
C GLY A 417 26.68 -8.33 9.21
N LEU A 418 25.64 -8.45 8.37
CA LEU A 418 24.35 -7.76 8.53
C LEU A 418 23.34 -8.54 9.36
N ASN A 419 23.67 -9.77 9.71
CA ASN A 419 22.85 -10.59 10.58
C ASN A 419 23.72 -11.67 11.25
N LYS A 420 23.12 -12.41 12.18
CA LYS A 420 23.81 -13.45 12.96
C LYS A 420 22.97 -14.73 13.05
N PRO A 421 23.59 -15.92 13.23
CA PRO A 421 22.88 -17.19 13.30
C PRO A 421 21.77 -17.23 14.34
N GLU A 422 21.94 -16.53 15.47
CA GLU A 422 20.98 -16.47 16.59
C GLU A 422 19.65 -15.85 16.19
N ASN A 423 19.58 -15.10 15.10
CA ASN A 423 18.35 -14.53 14.56
C ASN A 423 17.60 -15.51 13.63
N CYS A 424 18.20 -16.65 13.28
CA CYS A 424 17.54 -17.70 12.53
C CYS A 424 16.62 -18.53 13.46
N HIS A 425 15.34 -18.63 13.09
CA HIS A 425 14.39 -19.43 13.86
C HIS A 425 14.80 -20.92 13.94
N PHE A 426 15.23 -21.49 12.83
CA PHE A 426 15.73 -22.86 12.78
C PHE A 426 16.91 -23.06 13.74
N TYR A 427 17.89 -22.17 13.72
CA TYR A 427 19.03 -22.20 14.63
C TYR A 427 18.59 -22.17 16.11
N LYS A 428 17.68 -21.24 16.44
CA LYS A 428 17.13 -21.16 17.81
C LYS A 428 16.49 -22.47 18.24
N GLN A 429 15.69 -23.07 17.37
CA GLN A 429 15.07 -24.37 17.67
C GLN A 429 16.12 -25.48 17.84
N ALA A 430 17.10 -25.54 16.95
CA ALA A 430 18.17 -26.52 17.05
C ALA A 430 18.98 -26.38 18.36
N MET A 431 19.29 -25.13 18.76
CA MET A 431 20.01 -24.86 20.02
C MET A 431 19.17 -25.22 21.24
N LEU A 432 17.87 -24.88 21.24
CA LEU A 432 16.95 -25.27 22.31
C LEU A 432 16.82 -26.80 22.46
N GLN A 433 16.83 -27.53 21.34
CA GLN A 433 16.84 -28.99 21.37
C GLN A 433 18.12 -29.54 21.97
N VAL A 434 19.29 -28.99 21.60
CA VAL A 434 20.59 -29.38 22.16
C VAL A 434 20.66 -29.09 23.68
N GLU A 435 20.21 -27.91 24.11
CA GLU A 435 20.13 -27.54 25.52
C GLU A 435 19.18 -28.45 26.31
N HIS A 436 18.01 -28.74 25.73
CA HIS A 436 17.05 -29.66 26.32
C HIS A 436 17.64 -31.09 26.46
N GLN A 437 18.33 -31.57 25.43
CA GLN A 437 19.00 -32.85 25.45
C GLN A 437 20.13 -32.90 26.49
N LYS A 438 20.99 -31.87 26.55
CA LYS A 438 22.02 -31.75 27.59
C LYS A 438 21.44 -31.68 29.00
N ALA A 439 20.34 -30.97 29.18
CA ALA A 439 19.62 -30.90 30.46
C ALA A 439 19.06 -32.28 30.84
N GLN A 440 18.52 -33.03 29.87
CA GLN A 440 18.04 -34.39 30.09
C GLN A 440 19.19 -35.37 30.43
N GLU A 441 20.30 -35.28 29.71
CA GLU A 441 21.49 -36.10 29.97
C GLU A 441 22.12 -35.77 31.33
N GLY A 442 22.20 -34.49 31.70
CA GLY A 442 22.62 -34.01 33.01
C GLY A 442 21.71 -34.50 34.15
N GLN A 443 20.37 -34.40 33.94
CA GLN A 443 19.40 -34.97 34.88
C GLN A 443 19.52 -36.48 34.98
N SER A 444 19.75 -37.18 33.88
CA SER A 444 19.92 -38.63 33.85
C SER A 444 21.19 -39.05 34.63
N SER A 445 22.27 -38.31 34.48
CA SER A 445 23.55 -38.57 35.19
C SER A 445 23.45 -38.27 36.68
N ALA A 446 22.77 -37.15 37.05
CA ALA A 446 22.49 -36.80 38.45
C ALA A 446 21.58 -37.85 39.15
N LEU A 447 20.55 -38.31 38.41
CA LEU A 447 19.66 -39.37 38.92
C LEU A 447 20.40 -40.72 39.12
N LYS A 448 21.36 -41.06 38.24
CA LYS A 448 22.19 -42.27 38.41
C LYS A 448 23.09 -42.17 39.64
N ALA A 449 23.71 -41.02 39.89
CA ALA A 449 24.56 -40.79 41.06
C ALA A 449 23.77 -40.83 42.39
N LEU A 450 22.54 -40.24 42.37
CA LEU A 450 21.66 -40.28 43.54
C LEU A 450 21.07 -41.68 43.81
N ARG A 451 20.84 -42.48 42.77
CA ARG A 451 20.35 -43.86 42.94
C ARG A 451 21.33 -44.78 43.66
N GLN A 452 22.63 -44.56 43.51
CA GLN A 452 23.67 -45.38 44.16
C GLN A 452 23.75 -45.12 45.70
N ILE A 453 23.32 -43.96 46.14
CA ILE A 453 23.46 -43.57 47.55
C ILE A 453 22.21 -43.93 48.41
N ASP A 454 21.05 -44.18 47.78
CA ASP A 454 19.78 -44.04 48.52
C ASP A 454 18.73 -45.13 48.22
N GLU A 455 19.12 -46.33 47.80
CA GLU A 455 18.20 -47.37 47.33
C GLU A 455 17.25 -47.99 48.38
N SER A 456 17.52 -47.88 49.68
CA SER A 456 16.70 -48.54 50.70
C SER A 456 15.66 -47.67 51.42
N GLN A 457 15.91 -46.39 51.61
CA GLN A 457 15.02 -45.51 52.37
C GLN A 457 14.15 -44.57 51.52
N LYS A 458 14.51 -44.35 50.27
CA LYS A 458 13.83 -43.35 49.44
C LYS A 458 12.71 -43.86 48.54
N LYS A 459 12.61 -45.17 48.27
CA LYS A 459 11.53 -45.68 47.41
C LYS A 459 10.13 -45.21 47.92
N LEU A 460 9.93 -45.28 49.20
CA LEU A 460 8.68 -44.88 49.79
C LEU A 460 8.48 -43.36 49.79
N LYS A 461 9.54 -42.60 50.13
CA LYS A 461 9.47 -41.13 50.22
C LYS A 461 9.39 -40.50 48.84
N MET A 462 10.06 -41.08 47.80
CA MET A 462 9.97 -40.62 46.41
C MET A 462 8.62 -40.92 45.78
N GLU A 463 7.97 -42.05 46.09
CA GLU A 463 6.59 -42.29 45.62
C GLU A 463 5.60 -41.27 46.19
N TYR A 464 5.80 -40.91 47.44
CA TYR A 464 4.99 -39.88 48.13
C TYR A 464 5.17 -38.49 47.52
N GLN A 465 6.41 -38.10 47.28
CA GLN A 465 6.68 -36.82 46.65
C GLN A 465 6.13 -36.76 45.21
N LYS A 466 6.32 -37.85 44.42
CA LYS A 466 5.75 -37.94 43.09
C LYS A 466 4.22 -37.84 43.07
N LYS A 467 3.55 -38.54 43.96
CA LYS A 467 2.09 -38.49 44.07
C LYS A 467 1.59 -37.12 44.47
N SER A 468 2.28 -36.43 45.41
CA SER A 468 1.93 -35.06 45.81
C SER A 468 2.16 -34.03 44.70
N HIS A 469 3.31 -34.12 44.00
CA HIS A 469 3.57 -33.24 42.87
C HIS A 469 2.63 -33.50 41.68
N LEU A 470 2.29 -34.77 41.44
CA LEU A 470 1.33 -35.13 40.41
C LEU A 470 -0.07 -34.58 40.73
N ALA A 471 -0.49 -34.69 41.98
CA ALA A 471 -1.74 -34.12 42.47
C ALA A 471 -1.80 -32.60 42.31
N GLN A 472 -0.70 -31.90 42.68
CA GLN A 472 -0.61 -30.44 42.52
C GLN A 472 -0.59 -30.03 41.06
N ALA A 473 0.18 -30.74 40.22
CA ALA A 473 0.24 -30.46 38.78
C ALA A 473 -1.13 -30.70 38.10
N ILE A 474 -1.80 -31.78 38.42
CA ILE A 474 -3.15 -32.08 37.93
C ILE A 474 -4.13 -31.00 38.41
N SER A 475 -4.10 -30.61 39.70
CA SER A 475 -4.96 -29.53 40.21
C SER A 475 -4.75 -28.20 39.50
N ALA A 476 -3.50 -27.81 39.24
CA ALA A 476 -3.21 -26.60 38.50
C ALA A 476 -3.74 -26.67 37.04
N THR A 477 -3.50 -27.80 36.36
CA THR A 477 -3.99 -28.01 34.99
C THR A 477 -5.53 -28.04 34.94
N THR A 478 -6.15 -28.59 36.01
CA THR A 478 -7.61 -28.66 36.07
C THR A 478 -8.24 -27.28 36.27
N SER A 479 -7.60 -26.43 37.10
CA SER A 479 -8.02 -25.02 37.22
C SER A 479 -7.86 -24.24 35.92
N GLU A 480 -6.77 -24.45 35.18
CA GLU A 480 -6.61 -23.82 33.86
C GLU A 480 -7.67 -24.32 32.85
N LEU A 481 -7.99 -25.62 32.92
CA LEU A 481 -9.04 -26.21 32.06
C LEU A 481 -10.42 -25.63 32.38
N GLU A 482 -10.75 -25.38 33.68
CA GLU A 482 -12.00 -24.72 34.05
C GLU A 482 -12.12 -23.33 33.43
N VAL A 483 -11.09 -22.50 33.61
CA VAL A 483 -11.07 -21.13 33.05
C VAL A 483 -11.15 -21.13 31.54
N ASN A 484 -10.40 -22.04 30.89
CA ASN A 484 -10.42 -22.16 29.42
C ASN A 484 -11.79 -22.62 28.93
N ASN A 485 -12.42 -23.53 29.66
CA ASN A 485 -13.74 -24.06 29.34
C ASN A 485 -14.82 -22.97 29.43
N GLU A 486 -14.79 -22.16 30.49
CA GLU A 486 -15.66 -20.97 30.63
C GLU A 486 -15.42 -19.98 29.44
N SER A 487 -14.16 -19.76 29.12
CA SER A 487 -13.79 -18.85 28.02
C SER A 487 -14.26 -19.38 26.65
N ILE A 488 -14.12 -20.69 26.41
CA ILE A 488 -14.60 -21.33 25.16
C ILE A 488 -16.12 -21.26 25.12
N ALA A 489 -16.82 -21.52 26.23
CA ALA A 489 -18.28 -21.43 26.31
C ALA A 489 -18.76 -19.99 26.02
N ASP A 490 -18.11 -18.99 26.61
CA ASP A 490 -18.40 -17.56 26.36
C ASP A 490 -18.14 -17.17 24.89
N MET A 491 -17.01 -17.64 24.33
CA MET A 491 -16.71 -17.43 22.91
C MET A 491 -17.70 -18.12 21.98
N ALA A 492 -18.11 -19.33 22.31
CA ALA A 492 -19.11 -20.07 21.50
C ALA A 492 -20.46 -19.35 21.51
N MET A 493 -20.89 -18.85 22.67
CA MET A 493 -22.12 -18.04 22.80
C MET A 493 -22.03 -16.74 22.02
N LYS A 494 -20.91 -16.01 22.11
CA LYS A 494 -20.68 -14.76 21.36
C LYS A 494 -20.66 -15.01 19.86
N LEU A 495 -20.01 -16.10 19.43
CA LEU A 495 -19.92 -16.45 18.03
C LEU A 495 -21.29 -16.88 17.48
N SER A 496 -22.08 -17.60 18.27
CA SER A 496 -23.46 -17.95 17.93
C SER A 496 -24.35 -16.71 17.77
N ALA A 497 -24.24 -15.74 18.70
CA ALA A 497 -24.95 -14.48 18.61
C ALA A 497 -24.54 -13.69 17.35
N LEU A 498 -23.24 -13.57 17.11
CA LEU A 498 -22.70 -12.88 15.94
C LEU A 498 -23.15 -13.56 14.64
N SER A 499 -23.16 -14.89 14.60
CA SER A 499 -23.64 -15.65 13.44
C SER A 499 -25.12 -15.38 13.15
N ASN A 500 -25.95 -15.28 14.20
CA ASN A 500 -27.36 -14.91 14.04
C ASN A 500 -27.53 -13.45 13.53
N ASP A 501 -26.78 -12.51 14.09
CA ASP A 501 -26.81 -11.12 13.65
C ASP A 501 -26.41 -10.98 12.17
N GLN A 502 -25.37 -11.73 11.76
CA GLN A 502 -24.91 -11.75 10.37
C GLN A 502 -25.94 -12.43 9.44
N LYS A 503 -26.61 -13.48 9.90
CA LYS A 503 -27.70 -14.12 9.16
C LYS A 503 -28.87 -13.16 8.94
N ASP A 504 -29.21 -12.37 9.96
CA ASP A 504 -30.26 -11.36 9.86
C ASP A 504 -29.86 -10.23 8.89
N ALA A 505 -28.59 -9.77 8.98
CA ALA A 505 -28.05 -8.80 8.04
C ALA A 505 -28.05 -9.32 6.59
N LEU A 506 -27.66 -10.59 6.40
CA LEU A 506 -27.69 -11.23 5.09
C LEU A 506 -29.11 -11.37 4.55
N THR A 507 -30.08 -11.69 5.43
CA THR A 507 -31.49 -11.77 5.06
C THR A 507 -32.01 -10.42 4.53
N LYS A 508 -31.62 -9.32 5.20
CA LYS A 508 -31.93 -7.96 4.73
C LYS A 508 -31.27 -7.66 3.39
N LEU A 509 -29.99 -8.03 3.25
CA LEU A 509 -29.25 -7.85 1.99
C LEU A 509 -29.94 -8.59 0.83
N ILE A 510 -30.36 -9.85 1.05
CA ILE A 510 -31.07 -10.65 0.03
C ILE A 510 -32.38 -9.95 -0.37
N GLN A 511 -33.07 -9.36 0.61
CA GLN A 511 -34.30 -8.60 0.34
C GLN A 511 -34.05 -7.35 -0.50
N GLU A 512 -32.99 -6.59 -0.16
CA GLU A 512 -32.57 -5.42 -0.92
C GLU A 512 -32.13 -5.78 -2.35
N VAL A 513 -31.37 -6.88 -2.50
CA VAL A 513 -30.95 -7.41 -3.81
C VAL A 513 -32.18 -7.81 -4.65
N ARG A 514 -33.18 -8.44 -4.03
CA ARG A 514 -34.44 -8.78 -4.73
C ARG A 514 -35.16 -7.53 -5.20
N GLN A 515 -35.30 -6.53 -4.33
CA GLN A 515 -35.93 -5.26 -4.72
C GLN A 515 -35.16 -4.57 -5.85
N ALA A 516 -33.82 -4.52 -5.74
CA ALA A 516 -33.00 -3.94 -6.78
C ALA A 516 -33.11 -4.69 -8.12
N ASN A 517 -33.21 -6.04 -8.06
CA ASN A 517 -33.45 -6.83 -9.25
C ASN A 517 -34.83 -6.57 -9.87
N GLU A 518 -35.90 -6.39 -9.05
CA GLU A 518 -37.21 -6.01 -9.52
C GLU A 518 -37.20 -4.66 -10.25
N PHE A 519 -36.48 -3.66 -9.70
CA PHE A 519 -36.28 -2.38 -10.39
C PHE A 519 -35.51 -2.56 -11.70
N SER A 520 -34.48 -3.40 -11.71
CA SER A 520 -33.70 -3.69 -12.92
C SER A 520 -34.54 -4.33 -14.03
N VAL A 521 -35.47 -5.20 -13.68
CA VAL A 521 -36.40 -5.80 -14.64
C VAL A 521 -37.29 -4.75 -15.31
N GLN A 522 -37.64 -3.67 -14.57
CA GLN A 522 -38.45 -2.58 -15.11
C GLN A 522 -37.72 -1.71 -16.14
N ILE A 523 -36.38 -1.78 -16.18
CA ILE A 523 -35.59 -1.04 -17.16
C ILE A 523 -35.89 -1.51 -18.59
N LYS A 524 -36.01 -2.80 -18.79
CA LYS A 524 -36.23 -3.39 -20.12
C LYS A 524 -37.49 -2.90 -20.83
N PRO A 525 -38.64 -2.86 -20.15
CA PRO A 525 -39.84 -2.22 -20.71
C PRO A 525 -39.68 -0.74 -21.05
N ILE A 526 -38.94 0.00 -20.20
CA ILE A 526 -38.66 1.43 -20.44
C ILE A 526 -37.80 1.61 -21.69
N VAL A 527 -36.72 0.81 -21.79
CA VAL A 527 -35.81 0.77 -22.95
C VAL A 527 -36.63 0.47 -24.23
N ASN A 528 -37.49 -0.53 -24.19
CA ASN A 528 -38.34 -0.88 -25.31
C ASN A 528 -39.29 0.28 -25.69
N SER A 529 -39.92 0.92 -24.69
CA SER A 529 -40.80 2.05 -24.94
C SER A 529 -40.06 3.25 -25.58
N ILE A 530 -38.81 3.52 -25.10
CA ILE A 530 -37.98 4.58 -25.70
C ILE A 530 -37.60 4.22 -27.14
N THR A 531 -37.31 2.93 -27.40
CA THR A 531 -37.03 2.45 -28.74
C THR A 531 -38.21 2.67 -29.67
N GLU A 532 -39.43 2.30 -29.23
CA GLU A 532 -40.65 2.51 -29.98
C GLU A 532 -40.91 4.00 -30.24
N ILE A 533 -40.72 4.86 -29.24
CA ILE A 533 -40.85 6.32 -29.38
C ILE A 533 -39.83 6.85 -30.41
N ALA A 534 -38.57 6.35 -30.35
CA ALA A 534 -37.55 6.77 -31.29
C ALA A 534 -37.85 6.28 -32.73
N GLU A 535 -38.37 5.06 -32.90
CA GLU A 535 -38.85 4.56 -34.20
C GLU A 535 -40.02 5.36 -34.75
N GLN A 536 -41.00 5.68 -33.88
CA GLN A 536 -42.12 6.57 -34.26
C GLN A 536 -41.63 7.96 -34.65
N THR A 537 -40.64 8.48 -33.91
CA THR A 537 -40.06 9.81 -34.20
C THR A 537 -39.30 9.81 -35.52
N ASP A 538 -38.56 8.73 -35.82
CA ASP A 538 -37.89 8.54 -37.11
C ASP A 538 -38.88 8.51 -38.27
N MET A 539 -39.94 7.74 -38.11
CA MET A 539 -41.04 7.69 -39.10
C MET A 539 -41.75 9.02 -39.29
N LEU A 540 -41.99 9.76 -38.20
CA LEU A 540 -42.56 11.11 -38.26
C LEU A 540 -41.61 12.09 -38.96
N ALA A 541 -40.32 12.01 -38.65
CA ALA A 541 -39.30 12.82 -39.30
C ALA A 541 -39.17 12.51 -40.81
N LEU A 542 -39.21 11.23 -41.16
CA LEU A 542 -39.19 10.78 -42.54
C LEU A 542 -40.44 11.30 -43.30
N ASN A 543 -41.59 11.17 -42.71
CA ASN A 543 -42.84 11.72 -43.29
C ASN A 543 -42.77 13.22 -43.45
N ALA A 544 -42.25 13.93 -42.45
CA ALA A 544 -42.04 15.38 -42.51
C ALA A 544 -41.02 15.77 -43.59
N ALA A 545 -39.94 15.01 -43.77
CA ALA A 545 -38.93 15.22 -44.81
C ALA A 545 -39.50 15.01 -46.21
N ILE A 546 -40.35 13.99 -46.36
CA ILE A 546 -41.03 13.70 -47.63
C ILE A 546 -41.97 14.88 -48.01
N GLU A 547 -42.75 15.35 -47.02
CA GLU A 547 -43.69 16.45 -47.27
C GLU A 547 -42.98 17.81 -47.46
N ALA A 548 -41.85 18.02 -46.77
CA ALA A 548 -40.94 19.15 -46.97
C ALA A 548 -40.33 19.14 -48.39
N ALA A 549 -39.94 17.98 -48.89
CA ALA A 549 -39.42 17.81 -50.26
C ALA A 549 -40.55 18.06 -51.30
N ARG A 550 -41.78 17.69 -50.95
CA ARG A 550 -42.94 17.87 -51.81
C ARG A 550 -43.37 19.35 -51.91
N ALA A 551 -43.08 20.15 -50.88
CA ALA A 551 -43.35 21.57 -50.82
C ALA A 551 -42.31 22.45 -51.58
N GLY A 552 -41.24 21.83 -52.13
CA GLY A 552 -40.23 22.54 -52.92
C GLY A 552 -39.46 23.60 -52.13
N ASP A 553 -39.19 24.74 -52.72
CA ASP A 553 -38.35 25.79 -52.10
C ASP A 553 -38.96 26.38 -50.79
N VAL A 554 -40.27 26.31 -50.61
CA VAL A 554 -40.94 26.76 -49.38
C VAL A 554 -40.74 25.79 -48.21
N GLY A 555 -40.44 24.52 -48.54
CA GLY A 555 -40.22 23.48 -47.57
C GLY A 555 -38.79 23.36 -47.03
N ARG A 556 -37.80 24.11 -47.56
CA ARG A 556 -36.36 23.95 -47.25
C ARG A 556 -36.03 24.04 -45.74
N GLY A 557 -36.68 24.99 -45.03
CA GLY A 557 -36.49 25.09 -43.57
C GLY A 557 -37.00 23.87 -42.82
N PHE A 558 -38.15 23.35 -43.27
CA PHE A 558 -38.74 22.14 -42.70
C PHE A 558 -37.93 20.87 -43.04
N ALA A 559 -37.36 20.80 -44.21
CA ALA A 559 -36.49 19.69 -44.58
C ALA A 559 -35.26 19.58 -43.67
N VAL A 560 -34.60 20.70 -43.34
CA VAL A 560 -33.47 20.73 -42.43
C VAL A 560 -33.88 20.27 -41.00
N VAL A 561 -35.03 20.74 -40.54
CA VAL A 561 -35.53 20.34 -39.20
C VAL A 561 -35.88 18.85 -39.18
N SER A 562 -36.52 18.35 -40.24
CA SER A 562 -36.87 16.94 -40.37
C SER A 562 -35.62 16.02 -40.39
N GLU A 563 -34.59 16.43 -41.14
CA GLU A 563 -33.31 15.73 -41.19
C GLU A 563 -32.63 15.69 -39.80
N GLU A 564 -32.68 16.80 -39.08
CA GLU A 564 -32.11 16.89 -37.72
C GLU A 564 -32.92 16.06 -36.71
N VAL A 565 -34.27 16.07 -36.82
CA VAL A 565 -35.11 15.20 -35.98
C VAL A 565 -34.88 13.72 -36.29
N LYS A 566 -34.74 13.37 -37.56
CA LYS A 566 -34.37 12.01 -37.98
C LYS A 566 -33.06 11.56 -37.37
N LYS A 567 -32.04 12.38 -37.52
CA LYS A 567 -30.71 12.11 -36.96
C LYS A 567 -30.73 11.97 -35.42
N LEU A 568 -31.58 12.77 -34.77
CA LEU A 568 -31.78 12.68 -33.33
C LEU A 568 -32.45 11.35 -32.94
N ALA A 569 -33.48 10.94 -33.72
CA ALA A 569 -34.17 9.66 -33.53
C ALA A 569 -33.23 8.46 -33.74
N GLU A 570 -32.47 8.45 -34.83
CA GLU A 570 -31.45 7.43 -35.11
C GLU A 570 -30.38 7.39 -33.99
N THR A 571 -29.94 8.56 -33.52
CA THR A 571 -28.99 8.66 -32.40
C THR A 571 -29.60 8.09 -31.12
N THR A 572 -30.87 8.41 -30.83
CA THR A 572 -31.60 7.90 -29.66
C THR A 572 -31.69 6.38 -29.71
N GLN A 573 -32.09 5.81 -30.86
CA GLN A 573 -32.13 4.35 -31.06
C GLN A 573 -30.75 3.70 -30.80
N LYS A 574 -29.69 4.33 -31.28
CA LYS A 574 -28.32 3.84 -31.11
C LYS A 574 -27.88 3.88 -29.65
N GLU A 575 -28.22 4.95 -28.94
CA GLU A 575 -27.88 5.08 -27.52
C GLU A 575 -28.70 4.12 -26.64
N VAL A 576 -30.00 3.96 -26.96
CA VAL A 576 -30.88 3.05 -26.24
C VAL A 576 -30.45 1.58 -26.43
N LYS A 577 -30.03 1.19 -27.63
CA LYS A 577 -29.45 -0.16 -27.88
C LYS A 577 -28.20 -0.45 -27.06
N LYS A 578 -27.52 0.56 -26.57
CA LYS A 578 -26.37 0.37 -25.67
C LYS A 578 -26.82 0.05 -24.24
N ILE A 579 -28.05 0.47 -23.84
CA ILE A 579 -28.55 0.27 -22.48
C ILE A 579 -28.96 -1.20 -22.25
N GLU A 580 -29.45 -1.88 -23.28
CA GLU A 580 -29.92 -3.28 -23.17
C GLU A 580 -28.84 -4.24 -22.60
N PRO A 581 -27.58 -4.22 -23.11
CA PRO A 581 -26.54 -5.05 -22.53
C PRO A 581 -26.21 -4.70 -21.08
N PHE A 582 -26.38 -3.44 -20.68
CA PHE A 582 -26.17 -3.01 -19.29
C PHE A 582 -27.25 -3.58 -18.38
N ALA A 583 -28.53 -3.53 -18.82
CA ALA A 583 -29.64 -4.11 -18.06
C ALA A 583 -29.46 -5.63 -17.88
N ASP A 584 -29.08 -6.33 -18.94
CA ASP A 584 -28.81 -7.77 -18.88
C ASP A 584 -27.63 -8.12 -17.96
N ASN A 585 -26.57 -7.29 -17.98
CA ASN A 585 -25.44 -7.46 -17.08
C ASN A 585 -25.80 -7.20 -15.61
N ILE A 586 -26.61 -6.18 -15.35
CA ILE A 586 -27.12 -5.89 -14.00
C ILE A 586 -27.91 -7.08 -13.46
N GLN A 587 -28.83 -7.64 -14.27
CA GLN A 587 -29.59 -8.82 -13.87
C GLN A 587 -28.68 -10.04 -13.59
N LYS A 588 -27.68 -10.29 -14.44
CA LYS A 588 -26.70 -11.37 -14.20
C LYS A 588 -25.95 -11.13 -12.90
N THR A 589 -25.57 -9.89 -12.63
CA THR A 589 -24.85 -9.53 -11.38
C THR A 589 -25.74 -9.79 -10.15
N PHE A 590 -27.01 -9.38 -10.17
CA PHE A 590 -27.94 -9.64 -9.08
C PHE A 590 -28.20 -11.15 -8.88
N LYS A 591 -28.28 -11.90 -9.97
CA LYS A 591 -28.38 -13.36 -9.88
C LYS A 591 -27.14 -13.96 -9.20
N SER A 592 -25.95 -13.55 -9.61
CA SER A 592 -24.69 -14.02 -8.99
C SER A 592 -24.59 -13.62 -7.52
N ILE A 593 -25.04 -12.41 -7.14
CA ILE A 593 -25.06 -11.98 -5.74
C ILE A 593 -26.05 -12.87 -4.95
N SER A 594 -27.23 -13.15 -5.51
CA SER A 594 -28.21 -14.04 -4.86
C SER A 594 -27.63 -15.42 -4.63
N GLU A 595 -27.03 -16.04 -5.66
CA GLU A 595 -26.39 -17.37 -5.55
C GLU A 595 -25.23 -17.37 -4.53
N SER A 596 -24.44 -16.30 -4.51
CA SER A 596 -23.37 -16.14 -3.51
C SER A 596 -23.93 -15.98 -2.09
N SER A 597 -25.03 -15.26 -1.95
CA SER A 597 -25.71 -15.05 -0.66
C SER A 597 -26.31 -16.35 -0.12
N ASP A 598 -26.88 -17.17 -0.99
CA ASP A 598 -27.41 -18.50 -0.60
C ASP A 598 -26.28 -19.39 -0.06
N ASN A 599 -25.10 -19.36 -0.70
CA ASN A 599 -23.94 -20.11 -0.23
C ASN A 599 -23.45 -19.60 1.15
N VAL A 600 -23.42 -18.30 1.35
CA VAL A 600 -23.07 -17.72 2.65
C VAL A 600 -24.10 -18.10 3.72
N PHE A 601 -25.38 -18.20 3.35
CA PHE A 601 -26.43 -18.64 4.25
C PHE A 601 -26.25 -20.09 4.73
N GLU A 602 -25.84 -20.98 3.82
CA GLU A 602 -25.49 -22.36 4.17
C GLU A 602 -24.26 -22.42 5.11
N GLN A 603 -23.28 -21.52 4.88
CA GLN A 603 -22.12 -21.44 5.77
C GLN A 603 -22.52 -21.04 7.20
N PHE A 604 -23.45 -20.09 7.36
CA PHE A 604 -23.96 -19.74 8.70
C PHE A 604 -24.73 -20.89 9.36
N ALA A 605 -25.50 -21.65 8.57
CA ALA A 605 -26.16 -22.84 9.11
C ALA A 605 -25.14 -23.89 9.58
N SER A 606 -24.07 -24.09 8.83
CA SER A 606 -22.98 -24.98 9.21
C SER A 606 -22.23 -24.48 10.46
N MET A 607 -22.01 -23.16 10.54
CA MET A 607 -21.36 -22.55 11.70
C MET A 607 -22.19 -22.69 12.98
N ALA A 608 -23.51 -22.52 12.90
CA ALA A 608 -24.41 -22.74 14.03
C ALA A 608 -24.30 -24.17 14.56
N LYS A 609 -24.25 -25.16 13.66
CA LYS A 609 -24.06 -26.57 14.03
C LYS A 609 -22.71 -26.81 14.70
N LEU A 610 -21.64 -26.23 14.16
CA LEU A 610 -20.32 -26.33 14.78
C LEU A 610 -20.28 -25.70 16.16
N MET A 611 -21.01 -24.60 16.40
CA MET A 611 -21.11 -24.00 17.72
C MET A 611 -21.84 -24.88 18.72
N GLU A 612 -22.87 -25.59 18.29
CA GLU A 612 -23.57 -26.59 19.10
C GLU A 612 -22.63 -27.75 19.50
N GLU A 613 -21.85 -28.25 18.54
CA GLU A 613 -20.83 -29.27 18.78
C GLU A 613 -19.73 -28.78 19.75
N VAL A 614 -19.28 -27.53 19.60
CA VAL A 614 -18.33 -26.90 20.54
C VAL A 614 -18.94 -26.78 21.94
N THR A 615 -20.19 -26.36 22.04
CA THR A 615 -20.87 -26.25 23.34
C THR A 615 -20.96 -27.63 24.04
N THR A 616 -21.38 -28.66 23.30
CA THR A 616 -21.45 -30.02 23.84
C THR A 616 -20.07 -30.53 24.28
N ALA A 617 -19.05 -30.32 23.46
CA ALA A 617 -17.67 -30.70 23.80
C ALA A 617 -17.16 -29.95 25.05
N THR A 618 -17.57 -28.69 25.21
CA THR A 618 -17.21 -27.87 26.37
C THR A 618 -17.89 -28.37 27.65
N GLU A 619 -19.15 -28.79 27.58
CA GLU A 619 -19.89 -29.41 28.70
C GLU A 619 -19.27 -30.76 29.08
N GLU A 620 -18.90 -31.60 28.10
CA GLU A 620 -18.21 -32.86 28.36
C GLU A 620 -16.84 -32.62 29.05
N MET A 621 -16.11 -31.59 28.56
CA MET A 621 -14.84 -31.20 29.15
C MET A 621 -14.99 -30.68 30.57
N ALA A 622 -16.04 -29.90 30.84
CA ALA A 622 -16.37 -29.45 32.21
C ALA A 622 -16.64 -30.64 33.15
N ALA A 623 -17.42 -31.60 32.69
CA ALA A 623 -17.71 -32.81 33.50
C ALA A 623 -16.45 -33.66 33.74
N ALA A 624 -15.59 -33.80 32.74
CA ALA A 624 -14.30 -34.49 32.86
C ALA A 624 -13.35 -33.78 33.85
N THR A 625 -13.34 -32.45 33.84
CA THR A 625 -12.54 -31.62 34.74
C THR A 625 -12.99 -31.79 36.19
N VAL A 626 -14.31 -31.83 36.46
CA VAL A 626 -14.87 -32.10 37.81
C VAL A 626 -14.49 -33.50 38.31
N ASN A 627 -14.52 -34.51 37.44
CA ASN A 627 -14.09 -35.87 37.82
C ASN A 627 -12.60 -35.94 38.16
N LEU A 628 -11.75 -35.24 37.38
CA LEU A 628 -10.32 -35.12 37.64
C LEU A 628 -10.03 -34.46 38.99
N ASN A 629 -10.73 -33.39 39.36
CA ASN A 629 -10.58 -32.75 40.64
C ASN A 629 -10.92 -33.70 41.81
N LYS A 630 -11.98 -34.49 41.67
CA LYS A 630 -12.38 -35.49 42.67
C LYS A 630 -11.33 -36.62 42.82
N GLU A 631 -10.73 -37.08 41.75
CA GLU A 631 -9.65 -38.06 41.80
C GLU A 631 -8.39 -37.52 42.48
N VAL A 632 -8.05 -36.25 42.22
CA VAL A 632 -6.94 -35.55 42.89
C VAL A 632 -7.18 -35.42 44.38
N GLU A 633 -8.38 -35.02 44.83
CA GLU A 633 -8.74 -34.96 46.24
C GLU A 633 -8.59 -36.33 46.94
N THR A 634 -9.06 -37.39 46.31
CA THR A 634 -8.93 -38.77 46.81
C THR A 634 -7.48 -39.20 46.91
N MET A 635 -6.65 -38.82 45.95
CA MET A 635 -5.21 -39.10 45.95
C MET A 635 -4.46 -38.33 47.05
N VAL A 636 -4.83 -37.09 47.30
CA VAL A 636 -4.26 -36.27 48.39
C VAL A 636 -4.64 -36.83 49.77
N GLU A 637 -5.89 -37.27 49.93
CA GLU A 637 -6.39 -37.83 51.19
C GLU A 637 -5.71 -39.17 51.53
N SER A 638 -5.57 -40.08 50.53
CA SER A 638 -4.85 -41.34 50.70
C SER A 638 -3.35 -41.14 51.00
N ASN A 639 -2.75 -40.07 50.54
CA ASN A 639 -1.37 -39.69 50.87
C ASN A 639 -1.21 -39.15 52.30
N LYS A 640 -2.20 -38.42 52.85
CA LYS A 640 -2.21 -37.94 54.23
C LYS A 640 -2.31 -39.08 55.23
N ASP A 641 -3.11 -40.10 54.95
CA ASP A 641 -3.28 -41.25 55.83
C ASP A 641 -2.00 -42.08 55.93
N PHE A 642 -1.26 -42.22 54.82
CA PHE A 642 0.02 -42.95 54.80
C PHE A 642 1.14 -42.21 55.58
N LEU A 643 1.16 -40.85 55.57
CA LEU A 643 2.13 -40.07 56.37
C LEU A 643 1.86 -40.16 57.86
N LYS A 644 0.60 -40.31 58.30
CA LYS A 644 0.25 -40.56 59.70
C LYS A 644 0.74 -41.90 60.20
N ASP A 645 0.73 -42.93 59.34
CA ASP A 645 1.18 -44.27 59.69
C ASP A 645 2.73 -44.41 59.64
N SER A 646 3.47 -43.51 58.93
CA SER A 646 4.94 -43.54 58.82
C SER A 646 5.66 -42.77 59.91
N ASP A 647 4.96 -41.94 60.69
CA ASP A 647 5.49 -41.22 61.89
C ASP A 647 5.19 -41.95 63.20
N MET A 648 4.57 -43.13 63.17
CA MET A 648 4.46 -44.08 64.23
C MET A 648 5.46 -45.22 64.10
#